data_fc0961f27ee3cb20ac21e63c707ebb7a
#
_entry.id   fc0961f27ee3cb20ac21e63c707ebb7a
#
_cell.length_a   1.000
_cell.length_b   1.000
_cell.length_c   1.000
_cell.angle_alpha   90.00
_cell.angle_beta   90.00
_cell.angle_gamma   90.00
#
_symmetry.space_group_name_H-M   'P 1'
#
loop_
_entity.id
_entity.type
_entity.pdbx_description
1 polymer ?
#
loop_
_entity_poly.entity_id
_entity_poly.type
_entity_poly.pdbx_seq_one_letter_code
_entity_poly.pdbx_strand_id
1 'polypeptide(L)'
;MTFNGKRPSRRNIGHSAALAAVVLLAAISPRAGILAQDSRAALEAKEEQAIKQAAALVAPSLVRIETVGGLDRVGQVLTGTGPTTGIIVSPDGFIISSAFNFASRPASILVTLPDGRRLAATQVASDKVKMLTLLKIDAENLPVPQAAPADSFRVGQWAVALGKTLDDVPSVSVGIVSALNRIWGKALQTDAKISPVNYGGALVDIGGRVLGVLVPLSPQASGEVAGVEWYDSGIGFAIPMVEVNAALDRLKAGKDLFPGLMGITIKGRDLYEGQPVIDRVRYGSPAHQAGLKEGDAIVELDGHAVRRQAQIRHVMGNKYAGENITIKVKRDEEELPREMTLVDKLVPYESAFLGVLPVRDGVLKPEPGVGIRYVIPDSPAAGAGLDRGQRILKFNDADVSNPAALLDLVSRLRPGDKAHLAVQAGKEKKEIELTLAAIPEKVPLDLRPSPIVPREKELADKDLKTGRFTDKMPAHEHEFWAYVPEDYNPEFKYGLVVWLHPGGDTMEAAMLKSWRTLCDERGLILLAPKAAQVAGWIPDEVDFVKDTVEMFLEKYSIDRSRVVLHGYGPGGGFACQVAFKHRALFKGISTVAAPLAAPPPDNEPDFRVQFHLISGDNDPLHRGVQATAKGLRDMKYPVVETTMDGAGHKYPAGDYLTEIAIWIDALDRI
;
A
#
# COMPACT_ATOMS: atom_id res chain seq x y z
N MET A 1 -36.78 42.14 25.17
CA MET A 1 -37.29 42.41 26.54
C MET A 1 -36.37 43.43 27.17
N THR A 2 -36.87 44.61 27.31
CA THR A 2 -36.35 45.79 27.96
C THR A 2 -36.17 45.58 29.46
N PHE A 3 -35.08 46.01 30.02
CA PHE A 3 -35.12 46.56 31.37
C PHE A 3 -34.11 47.69 31.57
N ASN A 4 -34.67 48.75 32.01
CA ASN A 4 -34.21 50.09 32.32
C ASN A 4 -33.62 50.16 33.75
N GLY A 5 -32.67 51.12 33.91
CA GLY A 5 -32.80 52.00 35.05
C GLY A 5 -31.74 51.96 36.13
N LYS A 6 -30.89 52.88 36.23
CA LYS A 6 -30.86 54.07 37.13
C LYS A 6 -29.42 54.44 37.51
N ARG A 7 -29.05 55.69 37.20
CA ARG A 7 -27.97 56.41 37.89
C ARG A 7 -28.43 56.91 39.27
N PRO A 8 -27.50 57.15 40.18
CA PRO A 8 -27.58 58.40 40.93
C PRO A 8 -26.25 59.20 40.94
N SER A 9 -26.40 60.41 40.66
CA SER A 9 -26.01 61.73 41.21
C SER A 9 -24.61 61.92 41.82
N ARG A 10 -24.06 63.00 41.27
CA ARG A 10 -22.86 63.77 41.71
C ARG A 10 -22.94 64.22 43.17
N ARG A 11 -21.77 64.23 43.84
CA ARG A 11 -21.39 65.27 44.80
C ARG A 11 -19.94 65.72 44.55
N ASN A 12 -19.79 67.01 44.25
CA ASN A 12 -18.55 67.75 44.21
C ASN A 12 -18.04 67.94 45.63
N ILE A 13 -16.73 67.73 45.88
CA ILE A 13 -15.95 68.46 46.88
C ILE A 13 -14.46 68.46 46.48
N GLY A 14 -13.87 69.63 46.35
CA GLY A 14 -12.50 69.91 46.74
C GLY A 14 -11.43 69.96 45.63
N HIS A 15 -11.38 71.04 44.92
CA HIS A 15 -10.16 71.52 44.25
C HIS A 15 -9.23 72.15 45.35
N SER A 16 -8.02 71.65 45.51
CA SER A 16 -6.87 72.40 45.95
C SER A 16 -5.74 71.55 46.57
N ALA A 17 -5.12 70.64 45.81
CA ALA A 17 -3.85 69.98 46.19
C ALA A 17 -3.12 69.27 45.03
N ALA A 18 -3.43 69.51 43.78
CA ALA A 18 -2.89 68.75 42.62
C ALA A 18 -1.87 69.52 41.74
N LEU A 19 -1.38 70.69 42.12
CA LEU A 19 -0.47 71.45 41.25
C LEU A 19 1.03 71.40 41.64
N ALA A 20 1.41 70.79 42.77
CA ALA A 20 2.82 70.70 43.20
C ALA A 20 3.52 69.37 42.85
N ALA A 21 2.76 68.27 42.47
CA ALA A 21 3.35 66.97 42.21
C ALA A 21 3.65 66.69 40.71
N VAL A 22 3.15 67.53 39.77
CA VAL A 22 3.33 67.30 38.31
C VAL A 22 4.65 67.92 37.78
N VAL A 23 5.25 68.87 38.47
CA VAL A 23 6.49 69.52 38.00
C VAL A 23 7.75 68.73 38.40
N LEU A 24 7.69 67.80 39.40
CA LEU A 24 8.89 67.04 39.80
C LEU A 24 9.00 65.67 39.01
N LEU A 25 7.95 65.22 38.31
CA LEU A 25 8.00 63.97 37.48
C LEU A 25 8.47 64.25 36.02
N ALA A 26 8.49 65.49 35.58
CA ALA A 26 8.94 65.88 34.23
C ALA A 26 10.47 66.02 34.08
N ALA A 27 11.24 66.01 35.16
CA ALA A 27 12.69 66.16 35.10
C ALA A 27 13.52 64.88 35.17
N ILE A 28 12.85 63.67 35.32
CA ILE A 28 13.56 62.38 35.41
C ILE A 28 13.41 61.54 34.14
N SER A 29 12.58 61.97 33.18
CA SER A 29 12.23 61.15 32.00
C SER A 29 13.25 61.07 30.86
N PRO A 30 14.14 61.99 30.57
CA PRO A 30 15.03 61.84 29.40
C PRO A 30 16.23 60.90 29.65
N ARG A 31 16.68 60.72 30.88
CA ARG A 31 17.84 59.86 31.16
C ARG A 31 17.51 58.37 31.24
N ALA A 32 16.32 57.99 31.70
CA ALA A 32 15.89 56.62 31.73
C ALA A 32 15.57 56.05 30.30
N GLY A 33 15.05 56.90 29.40
CA GLY A 33 14.85 56.56 28.00
C GLY A 33 16.16 56.38 27.23
N ILE A 34 17.15 57.20 27.44
CA ILE A 34 18.49 57.12 26.79
C ILE A 34 19.22 55.85 27.29
N LEU A 35 19.24 55.59 28.61
CA LEU A 35 19.90 54.41 29.17
C LEU A 35 19.19 53.08 28.75
N ALA A 36 17.88 53.10 28.57
CA ALA A 36 17.14 51.95 28.04
C ALA A 36 17.39 51.72 26.54
N GLN A 37 17.56 52.80 25.77
CA GLN A 37 17.88 52.75 24.34
C GLN A 37 19.33 52.29 24.11
N ASP A 38 20.29 52.77 24.89
CA ASP A 38 21.69 52.33 24.84
C ASP A 38 21.84 50.87 25.27
N SER A 39 21.10 50.42 26.29
CA SER A 39 21.10 49.02 26.72
C SER A 39 20.45 48.06 25.68
N ARG A 40 19.43 48.53 24.97
CA ARG A 40 18.79 47.76 23.88
C ARG A 40 19.72 47.64 22.67
N ALA A 41 20.33 48.73 22.22
CA ALA A 41 21.30 48.70 21.12
C ALA A 41 22.50 47.78 21.42
N ALA A 42 22.98 47.80 22.68
CA ALA A 42 24.05 46.91 23.12
C ALA A 42 23.63 45.43 23.15
N LEU A 43 22.36 45.13 23.45
CA LEU A 43 21.83 43.76 23.39
C LEU A 43 21.69 43.30 21.95
N GLU A 44 21.09 44.09 21.07
CA GLU A 44 20.96 43.80 19.64
C GLU A 44 22.35 43.57 18.98
N ALA A 45 23.35 44.35 19.30
CA ALA A 45 24.72 44.14 18.82
C ALA A 45 25.33 42.80 19.30
N LYS A 46 25.05 42.38 20.54
CA LYS A 46 25.50 41.09 21.07
C LYS A 46 24.80 39.93 20.40
N GLU A 47 23.49 40.02 20.15
CA GLU A 47 22.72 39.02 19.42
C GLU A 47 23.26 38.85 17.99
N GLU A 48 23.42 39.95 17.26
CA GLU A 48 24.02 39.95 15.92
C GLU A 48 25.42 39.33 15.92
N GLN A 49 26.26 39.67 16.88
CA GLN A 49 27.60 39.12 17.03
C GLN A 49 27.56 37.61 17.30
N ALA A 50 26.67 37.12 18.16
CA ALA A 50 26.53 35.71 18.48
C ALA A 50 26.07 34.89 17.25
N ILE A 51 25.11 35.42 16.47
CA ILE A 51 24.66 34.80 15.24
C ILE A 51 25.80 34.71 14.22
N LYS A 52 26.54 35.78 14.01
CA LYS A 52 27.70 35.82 13.11
C LYS A 52 28.80 34.85 13.55
N GLN A 53 29.06 34.72 14.84
CA GLN A 53 30.03 33.78 15.39
C GLN A 53 29.57 32.34 15.21
N ALA A 54 28.30 32.01 15.47
CA ALA A 54 27.75 30.70 15.26
C ALA A 54 27.85 30.25 13.78
N ALA A 55 27.52 31.15 12.85
CA ALA A 55 27.67 30.89 11.41
C ALA A 55 29.16 30.69 11.01
N ALA A 56 30.08 31.53 11.53
CA ALA A 56 31.51 31.44 11.23
C ALA A 56 32.15 30.13 11.71
N LEU A 57 31.69 29.58 12.86
CA LEU A 57 32.19 28.31 13.39
C LEU A 57 31.83 27.11 12.48
N VAL A 58 30.69 27.16 11.81
CA VAL A 58 30.21 26.03 10.98
C VAL A 58 30.54 26.23 9.50
N ALA A 59 30.72 27.46 9.04
CA ALA A 59 31.03 27.80 7.64
C ALA A 59 32.15 26.94 7.00
N PRO A 60 33.26 26.62 7.69
CA PRO A 60 34.30 25.74 7.13
C PRO A 60 33.85 24.33 6.81
N SER A 61 32.73 23.88 7.37
CA SER A 61 32.17 22.53 7.16
C SER A 61 31.00 22.50 6.15
N LEU A 62 30.58 23.70 5.65
CA LEU A 62 29.51 23.83 4.67
C LEU A 62 30.08 23.83 3.25
N VAL A 63 29.51 22.99 2.39
CA VAL A 63 29.90 22.89 0.99
C VAL A 63 28.77 23.33 0.07
N ARG A 64 29.12 23.86 -1.08
CA ARG A 64 28.19 24.09 -2.20
C ARG A 64 28.15 22.87 -3.07
N ILE A 65 26.96 22.44 -3.43
CA ILE A 65 26.72 21.27 -4.30
C ILE A 65 26.01 21.76 -5.55
N GLU A 66 26.53 21.39 -6.71
CA GLU A 66 25.94 21.62 -8.03
C GLU A 66 25.64 20.27 -8.68
N THR A 67 24.43 20.11 -9.18
CA THR A 67 23.99 18.92 -9.92
C THR A 67 23.85 19.28 -11.39
N VAL A 68 24.29 18.39 -12.27
CA VAL A 68 24.25 18.59 -13.74
C VAL A 68 23.50 17.44 -14.38
N GLY A 69 22.54 17.76 -15.26
CA GLY A 69 21.69 16.78 -15.93
C GLY A 69 20.65 16.17 -14.97
N GLY A 70 19.96 15.16 -15.45
CA GLY A 70 18.91 14.47 -14.71
C GLY A 70 17.51 14.80 -15.23
N LEU A 71 16.49 14.43 -14.45
CA LEU A 71 15.08 14.63 -14.81
C LEU A 71 14.65 16.07 -14.50
N ASP A 72 13.96 16.71 -15.44
CA ASP A 72 13.39 18.06 -15.24
C ASP A 72 12.20 18.03 -14.27
N ARG A 73 11.56 16.88 -14.13
CA ARG A 73 10.41 16.66 -13.24
C ARG A 73 10.51 15.34 -12.50
N VAL A 74 10.12 15.38 -11.22
CA VAL A 74 9.89 14.19 -10.39
C VAL A 74 8.43 14.22 -9.92
N GLY A 75 7.61 13.31 -10.44
CA GLY A 75 6.16 13.38 -10.29
C GLY A 75 5.59 14.66 -10.92
N GLN A 76 4.93 15.49 -10.12
CA GLN A 76 4.39 16.79 -10.56
C GLN A 76 5.32 17.97 -10.22
N VAL A 77 6.45 17.74 -9.54
CA VAL A 77 7.36 18.77 -9.08
C VAL A 77 8.46 19.02 -10.11
N LEU A 78 8.65 20.29 -10.49
CA LEU A 78 9.82 20.72 -11.27
C LEU A 78 11.06 20.65 -10.37
N THR A 79 12.09 19.95 -10.80
CA THR A 79 13.36 19.88 -10.11
C THR A 79 14.21 21.11 -10.48
N GLY A 80 14.58 21.89 -9.47
CA GLY A 80 15.48 23.03 -9.70
C GLY A 80 16.91 22.55 -9.99
N THR A 81 17.59 23.25 -10.89
CA THR A 81 19.01 23.00 -11.24
C THR A 81 19.98 23.90 -10.48
N GLY A 82 19.50 24.65 -9.49
CA GLY A 82 20.31 25.57 -8.70
C GLY A 82 21.26 24.89 -7.72
N PRO A 83 22.31 25.58 -7.29
CA PRO A 83 23.22 25.07 -6.27
C PRO A 83 22.49 24.88 -4.93
N THR A 84 22.90 23.86 -4.19
CA THR A 84 22.38 23.50 -2.87
C THR A 84 23.53 23.29 -1.88
N THR A 85 23.20 22.94 -0.65
CA THR A 85 24.16 22.87 0.46
C THR A 85 24.39 21.43 0.91
N GLY A 86 25.57 21.14 1.43
CA GLY A 86 25.90 19.94 2.17
C GLY A 86 26.76 20.24 3.39
N ILE A 87 26.84 19.30 4.32
CA ILE A 87 27.66 19.38 5.55
C ILE A 87 28.72 18.26 5.50
N ILE A 88 29.99 18.61 5.70
CA ILE A 88 31.05 17.62 5.88
C ILE A 88 30.81 16.88 7.20
N VAL A 89 30.68 15.56 7.13
CA VAL A 89 30.40 14.69 8.31
C VAL A 89 31.56 13.77 8.67
N SER A 90 32.63 13.79 7.86
CA SER A 90 33.82 13.00 8.13
C SER A 90 35.05 13.63 7.48
N PRO A 91 36.22 13.61 8.15
CA PRO A 91 37.44 14.27 7.64
C PRO A 91 37.95 13.70 6.31
N ASP A 92 37.53 12.49 5.96
CA ASP A 92 37.90 11.74 4.75
C ASP A 92 36.96 12.01 3.55
N GLY A 93 36.14 13.06 3.59
CA GLY A 93 35.39 13.55 2.44
C GLY A 93 33.96 13.03 2.32
N PHE A 94 33.36 12.52 3.39
CA PHE A 94 31.92 12.25 3.39
C PHE A 94 31.12 13.53 3.70
N ILE A 95 30.06 13.73 2.92
CA ILE A 95 29.19 14.92 2.98
C ILE A 95 27.74 14.44 3.03
N ILE A 96 26.97 14.96 3.99
CA ILE A 96 25.53 14.74 4.07
C ILE A 96 24.79 15.91 3.44
N SER A 97 23.73 15.60 2.69
CA SER A 97 22.82 16.59 2.12
C SER A 97 21.37 16.07 2.14
N SER A 98 20.41 16.90 1.73
CA SER A 98 19.04 16.45 1.55
C SER A 98 18.89 15.60 0.28
N ALA A 99 18.20 14.46 0.38
CA ALA A 99 17.87 13.63 -0.76
C ALA A 99 16.99 14.33 -1.81
N PHE A 100 16.25 15.37 -1.41
CA PHE A 100 15.48 16.24 -2.31
C PHE A 100 16.34 16.78 -3.46
N ASN A 101 17.58 17.18 -3.16
CA ASN A 101 18.49 17.78 -4.12
C ASN A 101 18.96 16.81 -5.22
N PHE A 102 18.73 15.50 -5.02
CA PHE A 102 19.14 14.40 -5.90
C PHE A 102 17.96 13.64 -6.50
N ALA A 103 16.73 14.09 -6.24
CA ALA A 103 15.51 13.47 -6.78
C ALA A 103 15.49 13.47 -8.31
N SER A 104 16.14 14.45 -8.96
CA SER A 104 16.32 14.50 -10.42
C SER A 104 17.24 13.42 -10.98
N ARG A 105 17.97 12.68 -10.11
CA ARG A 105 19.00 11.70 -10.53
C ARG A 105 20.05 12.32 -11.44
N PRO A 106 20.83 13.29 -10.95
CA PRO A 106 21.80 14.01 -11.76
C PRO A 106 22.87 13.10 -12.37
N ALA A 107 23.31 13.43 -13.58
CA ALA A 107 24.37 12.69 -14.26
C ALA A 107 25.75 12.96 -13.64
N SER A 108 25.97 14.14 -13.06
CA SER A 108 27.18 14.46 -12.29
C SER A 108 26.89 15.39 -11.13
N ILE A 109 27.73 15.27 -10.09
CA ILE A 109 27.65 16.04 -8.85
C ILE A 109 29.00 16.71 -8.66
N LEU A 110 29.00 18.02 -8.47
CA LEU A 110 30.19 18.82 -8.19
C LEU A 110 30.06 19.47 -6.82
N VAL A 111 31.10 19.35 -6.01
CA VAL A 111 31.17 19.91 -4.68
C VAL A 111 32.26 20.97 -4.66
N THR A 112 31.91 22.18 -4.25
CA THR A 112 32.88 23.28 -3.98
C THR A 112 33.08 23.38 -2.49
N LEU A 113 34.32 23.20 -2.05
CA LEU A 113 34.75 23.32 -0.67
C LEU A 113 34.91 24.79 -0.27
N PRO A 114 34.95 25.13 1.04
CA PRO A 114 35.19 26.50 1.52
C PRO A 114 36.51 27.12 1.08
N ASP A 115 37.52 26.30 0.84
CA ASP A 115 38.83 26.73 0.33
C ASP A 115 38.89 26.97 -1.18
N GLY A 116 37.74 26.83 -1.88
CA GLY A 116 37.61 27.03 -3.33
C GLY A 116 37.89 25.82 -4.18
N ARG A 117 38.38 24.69 -3.62
CA ARG A 117 38.53 23.44 -4.39
C ARG A 117 37.20 22.94 -4.88
N ARG A 118 37.14 22.56 -6.15
CA ARG A 118 35.93 22.01 -6.81
C ARG A 118 36.20 20.58 -7.20
N LEU A 119 35.48 19.64 -6.60
CA LEU A 119 35.70 18.20 -6.71
C LEU A 119 34.43 17.49 -7.21
N ALA A 120 34.62 16.42 -8.00
CA ALA A 120 33.53 15.52 -8.34
C ALA A 120 33.12 14.70 -7.11
N ALA A 121 31.82 14.50 -6.95
CA ALA A 121 31.29 13.68 -5.87
C ALA A 121 30.52 12.48 -6.42
N THR A 122 30.53 11.39 -5.68
CA THR A 122 29.69 10.22 -5.91
C THR A 122 28.64 10.11 -4.81
N GLN A 123 27.44 9.74 -5.19
CA GLN A 123 26.37 9.39 -4.23
C GLN A 123 26.66 7.99 -3.69
N VAL A 124 26.81 7.84 -2.37
CA VAL A 124 27.17 6.59 -1.71
C VAL A 124 25.91 5.81 -1.31
N ALA A 125 25.00 6.47 -0.60
CA ALA A 125 23.74 5.88 -0.14
C ALA A 125 22.74 6.97 0.25
N SER A 126 21.47 6.59 0.39
CA SER A 126 20.40 7.50 0.82
C SER A 126 19.61 6.92 1.99
N ASP A 127 19.23 7.80 2.91
CA ASP A 127 18.25 7.52 3.95
C ASP A 127 16.86 7.96 3.45
N LYS A 128 16.06 7.00 3.02
CA LYS A 128 14.69 7.23 2.50
C LYS A 128 13.69 7.56 3.61
N VAL A 129 14.04 7.32 4.88
CA VAL A 129 13.22 7.65 6.06
C VAL A 129 13.34 9.12 6.42
N LYS A 130 14.55 9.65 6.36
CA LYS A 130 14.93 10.99 6.85
C LYS A 130 15.24 11.98 5.71
N MET A 131 15.05 11.56 4.45
CA MET A 131 15.35 12.37 3.25
C MET A 131 16.79 12.88 3.19
N LEU A 132 17.75 12.03 3.54
CA LEU A 132 19.17 12.35 3.51
C LEU A 132 19.91 11.58 2.41
N THR A 133 20.97 12.17 1.89
CA THR A 133 21.88 11.52 0.93
C THR A 133 23.31 11.74 1.38
N LEU A 134 24.11 10.67 1.37
CA LEU A 134 25.53 10.67 1.66
C LEU A 134 26.32 10.72 0.35
N LEU A 135 27.19 11.73 0.23
CA LEU A 135 28.12 11.88 -0.89
C LEU A 135 29.55 11.59 -0.42
N LYS A 136 30.43 11.23 -1.37
CA LYS A 136 31.87 11.07 -1.17
C LYS A 136 32.65 11.89 -2.19
N ILE A 137 33.61 12.65 -1.72
CA ILE A 137 34.61 13.35 -2.53
C ILE A 137 36.02 12.83 -2.20
N ASP A 138 36.96 13.00 -3.11
CA ASP A 138 38.36 12.64 -2.90
C ASP A 138 39.10 13.80 -2.23
N ALA A 139 38.96 13.86 -0.90
CA ALA A 139 39.62 14.87 -0.07
C ALA A 139 39.79 14.37 1.37
N GLU A 140 40.83 14.83 2.04
CA GLU A 140 41.16 14.43 3.41
C GLU A 140 41.35 15.65 4.30
N ASN A 141 41.43 15.43 5.61
CA ASN A 141 41.64 16.47 6.63
C ASN A 141 40.59 17.61 6.60
N LEU A 142 39.36 17.26 6.25
CA LEU A 142 38.26 18.22 6.17
C LEU A 142 37.70 18.55 7.58
N PRO A 143 37.27 19.77 7.82
CA PRO A 143 36.69 20.17 9.09
C PRO A 143 35.29 19.58 9.24
N VAL A 144 35.02 18.96 10.39
CA VAL A 144 33.69 18.42 10.76
C VAL A 144 33.12 19.29 11.87
N PRO A 145 31.85 19.74 11.77
CA PRO A 145 31.25 20.60 12.76
C PRO A 145 30.90 19.82 14.04
N GLN A 146 30.86 20.50 15.17
CA GLN A 146 30.42 19.91 16.42
C GLN A 146 28.90 19.69 16.41
N ALA A 147 28.43 18.47 16.69
CA ALA A 147 27.03 18.18 16.90
C ALA A 147 26.55 18.65 18.27
N ALA A 148 25.33 19.20 18.34
CA ALA A 148 24.69 19.49 19.62
C ALA A 148 24.17 18.16 20.24
N PRO A 149 24.36 17.93 21.55
CA PRO A 149 23.82 16.77 22.23
C PRO A 149 22.28 16.77 22.21
N ALA A 150 21.65 15.59 22.07
CA ALA A 150 20.20 15.47 21.98
C ALA A 150 19.48 16.03 23.22
N ASP A 151 20.06 15.84 24.39
CA ASP A 151 19.52 16.33 25.66
C ASP A 151 19.63 17.86 25.84
N SER A 152 20.34 18.56 24.92
CA SER A 152 20.41 20.02 24.89
C SER A 152 19.27 20.70 24.14
N PHE A 153 18.45 19.94 23.39
CA PHE A 153 17.38 20.53 22.58
C PHE A 153 16.23 21.06 23.45
N ARG A 154 15.88 22.33 23.22
CA ARG A 154 14.78 23.01 23.94
C ARG A 154 13.92 23.79 22.95
N VAL A 155 12.61 23.69 23.12
CA VAL A 155 11.67 24.58 22.42
C VAL A 155 11.90 26.03 22.89
N GLY A 156 11.93 26.95 21.95
CA GLY A 156 12.20 28.37 22.20
C GLY A 156 13.69 28.75 22.16
N GLN A 157 14.64 27.80 22.06
CA GLN A 157 16.05 28.14 21.87
C GLN A 157 16.29 28.73 20.48
N TRP A 158 17.24 29.64 20.38
CA TRP A 158 17.69 30.19 19.12
C TRP A 158 18.15 29.09 18.16
N ALA A 159 17.77 29.24 16.90
CA ALA A 159 18.15 28.36 15.80
C ALA A 159 18.53 29.18 14.59
N VAL A 160 19.71 28.91 14.04
CA VAL A 160 20.25 29.61 12.87
C VAL A 160 20.34 28.60 11.73
N ALA A 161 19.57 28.81 10.66
CA ALA A 161 19.60 28.01 9.45
C ALA A 161 20.68 28.54 8.51
N LEU A 162 21.61 27.67 8.11
CA LEU A 162 22.76 27.99 7.28
C LEU A 162 22.68 27.25 5.95
N GLY A 163 22.98 27.94 4.85
CA GLY A 163 23.15 27.37 3.52
C GLY A 163 24.36 27.98 2.81
N LYS A 164 24.91 27.31 1.81
CA LYS A 164 26.01 27.78 1.00
C LYS A 164 25.73 27.61 -0.50
N THR A 165 25.33 28.68 -1.15
CA THR A 165 24.96 28.68 -2.56
C THR A 165 25.77 29.67 -3.40
N LEU A 166 26.31 30.71 -2.79
CA LEU A 166 27.19 31.70 -3.39
C LEU A 166 28.58 31.64 -2.74
N ASP A 167 29.58 32.23 -3.39
CA ASP A 167 30.96 31.84 -3.23
C ASP A 167 31.58 32.08 -1.84
N ASP A 168 31.33 33.22 -1.16
CA ASP A 168 32.16 33.55 0.01
C ASP A 168 31.45 33.50 1.36
N VAL A 169 30.14 33.71 1.42
CA VAL A 169 29.42 33.82 2.68
C VAL A 169 28.23 32.87 2.74
N PRO A 170 28.04 32.12 3.84
CA PRO A 170 26.83 31.32 3.99
C PRO A 170 25.58 32.21 4.05
N SER A 171 24.48 31.76 3.47
CA SER A 171 23.17 32.34 3.73
C SER A 171 22.75 32.02 5.16
N VAL A 172 22.20 33.01 5.85
CA VAL A 172 21.82 32.92 7.26
C VAL A 172 20.35 33.29 7.41
N SER A 173 19.58 32.45 8.06
CA SER A 173 18.22 32.76 8.49
C SER A 173 18.07 32.39 9.97
N VAL A 174 17.46 33.29 10.74
CA VAL A 174 17.36 33.17 12.20
C VAL A 174 15.91 32.89 12.60
N GLY A 175 15.74 32.03 13.56
CA GLY A 175 14.50 31.71 14.20
C GLY A 175 14.73 30.97 15.51
N ILE A 176 13.76 30.14 15.90
CA ILE A 176 13.84 29.31 17.10
C ILE A 176 13.55 27.86 16.77
N VAL A 177 13.87 26.95 17.67
CA VAL A 177 13.32 25.60 17.67
C VAL A 177 11.87 25.71 18.13
N SER A 178 10.93 25.58 17.20
CA SER A 178 9.50 25.73 17.46
C SER A 178 8.86 24.47 18.07
N ALA A 179 9.37 23.29 17.72
CA ALA A 179 8.92 22.01 18.28
C ALA A 179 9.96 20.90 18.10
N LEU A 180 9.86 19.88 18.95
CA LEU A 180 10.65 18.66 18.89
C LEU A 180 9.79 17.50 18.38
N ASN A 181 10.44 16.44 17.87
CA ASN A 181 9.82 15.17 17.48
C ASN A 181 8.67 15.34 16.47
N ARG A 182 8.79 16.30 15.55
CA ARG A 182 7.80 16.54 14.49
C ARG A 182 7.93 15.48 13.37
N ILE A 183 6.93 15.48 12.47
CA ILE A 183 6.88 14.55 11.33
C ILE A 183 7.10 13.12 11.81
N TRP A 184 6.22 12.69 12.71
CA TRP A 184 6.21 11.32 13.27
C TRP A 184 7.53 10.97 13.98
N GLY A 185 8.05 11.90 14.79
CA GLY A 185 9.24 11.68 15.61
C GLY A 185 10.58 11.99 14.94
N LYS A 186 10.60 12.33 13.64
CA LYS A 186 11.83 12.42 12.85
C LYS A 186 12.61 13.74 13.00
N ALA A 187 11.91 14.85 13.23
CA ALA A 187 12.50 16.17 12.99
C ALA A 187 12.29 17.17 14.11
N LEU A 188 13.25 18.11 14.20
CA LEU A 188 13.09 19.40 14.83
C LEU A 188 12.32 20.32 13.89
N GLN A 189 11.41 21.13 14.41
CA GLN A 189 10.75 22.21 13.66
C GLN A 189 11.37 23.54 14.04
N THR A 190 11.57 24.39 13.06
CA THR A 190 12.04 25.80 13.24
C THR A 190 11.15 26.73 12.43
N ASP A 191 11.05 27.99 12.85
CA ASP A 191 10.43 29.09 12.12
C ASP A 191 11.46 29.92 11.33
N ALA A 192 12.76 29.57 11.41
CA ALA A 192 13.77 30.12 10.51
C ALA A 192 13.36 29.81 9.05
N LYS A 193 13.39 30.83 8.20
CA LYS A 193 13.04 30.71 6.79
C LYS A 193 13.99 29.78 6.06
N ILE A 194 13.46 28.77 5.44
CA ILE A 194 14.18 27.73 4.70
C ILE A 194 13.68 27.70 3.27
N SER A 195 14.61 27.57 2.34
CA SER A 195 14.32 27.42 0.91
C SER A 195 15.12 26.24 0.33
N PRO A 196 14.85 25.78 -0.90
CA PRO A 196 15.61 24.70 -1.52
C PRO A 196 17.13 24.87 -1.49
N VAL A 197 17.62 26.10 -1.52
CA VAL A 197 19.05 26.39 -1.41
C VAL A 197 19.65 26.05 -0.04
N ASN A 198 18.84 26.01 1.02
CA ASN A 198 19.25 25.62 2.35
C ASN A 198 19.10 24.13 2.63
N TYR A 199 18.37 23.38 1.76
CA TYR A 199 18.20 21.94 1.97
C TYR A 199 19.56 21.22 1.90
N GLY A 200 19.83 20.41 2.93
CA GLY A 200 21.13 19.78 3.16
C GLY A 200 22.09 20.63 3.97
N GLY A 201 21.75 21.91 4.26
CA GLY A 201 22.49 22.79 5.14
C GLY A 201 22.24 22.51 6.63
N ALA A 202 22.91 23.29 7.48
CA ALA A 202 22.90 23.12 8.94
C ALA A 202 21.83 23.98 9.62
N LEU A 203 21.08 23.41 10.56
CA LEU A 203 20.42 24.15 11.62
C LEU A 203 21.37 24.13 12.84
N VAL A 204 21.78 25.30 13.35
CA VAL A 204 22.75 25.41 14.43
C VAL A 204 22.19 26.18 15.62
N ASP A 205 22.71 25.92 16.82
CA ASP A 205 22.42 26.73 17.98
C ASP A 205 23.30 28.01 17.99
N ILE A 206 23.01 28.93 18.90
CA ILE A 206 23.76 30.20 19.01
C ILE A 206 25.22 29.99 19.46
N GLY A 207 25.60 28.82 19.95
CA GLY A 207 26.97 28.42 20.26
C GLY A 207 27.72 27.80 19.08
N GLY A 208 27.10 27.68 17.89
CA GLY A 208 27.71 27.10 16.68
C GLY A 208 27.72 25.58 16.65
N ARG A 209 26.92 24.91 17.48
CA ARG A 209 26.78 23.43 17.41
C ARG A 209 25.64 23.09 16.48
N VAL A 210 25.82 22.05 15.65
CA VAL A 210 24.81 21.61 14.68
C VAL A 210 23.70 20.84 15.39
N LEU A 211 22.50 21.40 15.39
CA LEU A 211 21.27 20.78 15.86
C LEU A 211 20.82 19.68 14.89
N GLY A 212 20.88 19.97 13.57
CA GLY A 212 20.43 19.02 12.56
C GLY A 212 20.68 19.47 11.12
N VAL A 213 20.33 18.60 10.18
CA VAL A 213 20.40 18.80 8.73
C VAL A 213 19.04 19.25 8.21
N LEU A 214 18.99 20.35 7.50
CA LEU A 214 17.76 20.93 6.93
C LEU A 214 17.23 20.08 5.78
N VAL A 215 15.96 19.67 5.86
CA VAL A 215 15.30 18.86 4.85
C VAL A 215 13.83 19.27 4.69
N PRO A 216 13.23 19.14 3.48
CA PRO A 216 11.79 19.27 3.32
C PRO A 216 11.12 17.96 3.76
N LEU A 217 10.18 18.04 4.70
CA LEU A 217 9.41 16.90 5.17
C LEU A 217 7.92 17.22 5.18
N SER A 218 7.08 16.21 4.98
CA SER A 218 5.62 16.34 5.05
C SER A 218 5.01 15.33 6.00
N PRO A 219 4.02 15.69 6.81
CA PRO A 219 3.23 14.74 7.57
C PRO A 219 2.26 13.94 6.69
N GLN A 220 1.97 14.42 5.48
CA GLN A 220 0.91 13.90 4.59
C GLN A 220 1.49 13.19 3.36
N ALA A 221 2.71 13.53 2.96
CA ALA A 221 3.38 12.96 1.79
C ALA A 221 4.67 12.22 2.19
N SER A 222 5.07 11.28 1.36
CA SER A 222 6.34 10.56 1.45
C SER A 222 7.03 10.56 0.10
N GLY A 223 8.34 10.29 0.09
CA GLY A 223 9.16 10.25 -1.12
C GLY A 223 10.10 11.45 -1.25
N GLU A 224 10.88 11.45 -2.32
CA GLU A 224 12.04 12.35 -2.50
C GLU A 224 11.70 13.83 -2.68
N VAL A 225 10.44 14.15 -2.99
CA VAL A 225 9.94 15.52 -3.17
C VAL A 225 8.86 15.94 -2.16
N ALA A 226 8.68 15.16 -1.09
CA ALA A 226 7.75 15.51 -0.02
C ALA A 226 8.20 16.79 0.70
N GLY A 227 7.26 17.60 1.16
CA GLY A 227 7.53 18.82 1.93
C GLY A 227 7.70 20.09 1.07
N VAL A 228 7.63 19.98 -0.25
CA VAL A 228 7.67 21.16 -1.16
C VAL A 228 6.52 22.14 -0.87
N GLU A 229 5.40 21.63 -0.38
CA GLU A 229 4.24 22.44 0.02
C GLU A 229 4.51 23.44 1.14
N TRP A 230 5.60 23.25 1.90
CA TRP A 230 6.00 24.14 3.00
C TRP A 230 6.98 25.24 2.56
N TYR A 231 7.32 25.30 1.28
CA TYR A 231 8.23 26.32 0.77
C TYR A 231 7.75 27.74 1.16
N ASP A 232 8.65 28.53 1.75
CA ASP A 232 8.42 29.91 2.20
C ASP A 232 7.25 30.11 3.20
N SER A 233 6.76 28.99 3.80
CA SER A 233 5.66 29.05 4.78
C SER A 233 6.07 29.53 6.17
N GLY A 234 7.36 29.68 6.45
CA GLY A 234 7.90 29.90 7.81
C GLY A 234 7.88 28.62 8.66
N ILE A 235 7.76 27.46 8.03
CA ILE A 235 7.86 26.15 8.68
C ILE A 235 9.05 25.41 8.09
N GLY A 236 10.06 25.16 8.90
CA GLY A 236 11.26 24.42 8.52
C GLY A 236 11.43 23.16 9.36
N PHE A 237 12.08 22.16 8.77
CA PHE A 237 12.40 20.91 9.45
C PHE A 237 13.90 20.60 9.35
N ALA A 238 14.45 20.03 10.43
CA ALA A 238 15.81 19.52 10.44
C ALA A 238 15.86 18.13 11.08
N ILE A 239 16.59 17.22 10.47
CA ILE A 239 16.91 15.90 11.06
C ILE A 239 17.98 16.11 12.12
N PRO A 240 17.76 15.69 13.38
CA PRO A 240 18.75 15.83 14.45
C PRO A 240 20.11 15.24 14.05
N MET A 241 21.20 15.98 14.32
CA MET A 241 22.55 15.53 13.92
C MET A 241 22.95 14.21 14.61
N VAL A 242 22.42 13.94 15.81
CA VAL A 242 22.65 12.68 16.53
C VAL A 242 22.05 11.48 15.76
N GLU A 243 20.91 11.68 15.08
CA GLU A 243 20.26 10.66 14.26
C GLU A 243 21.00 10.45 12.94
N VAL A 244 21.57 11.51 12.38
CA VAL A 244 22.46 11.44 11.19
C VAL A 244 23.70 10.60 11.53
N ASN A 245 24.35 10.90 12.66
CA ASN A 245 25.53 10.20 13.10
C ASN A 245 25.27 8.72 13.41
N ALA A 246 24.09 8.39 13.99
CA ALA A 246 23.70 7.00 14.26
C ALA A 246 23.49 6.17 12.97
N ALA A 247 23.13 6.81 11.86
CA ALA A 247 22.94 6.17 10.56
C ALA A 247 24.23 6.15 9.71
N LEU A 248 25.26 6.92 10.06
CA LEU A 248 26.39 7.25 9.20
C LEU A 248 27.19 6.01 8.76
N ASP A 249 27.50 5.11 9.68
CA ASP A 249 28.27 3.89 9.34
C ASP A 249 27.53 2.98 8.36
N ARG A 250 26.20 2.88 8.49
CA ARG A 250 25.36 2.13 7.56
C ARG A 250 25.37 2.76 6.16
N LEU A 251 25.27 4.09 6.10
CA LEU A 251 25.33 4.83 4.84
C LEU A 251 26.72 4.78 4.20
N LYS A 252 27.80 4.87 5.00
CA LYS A 252 29.20 4.71 4.52
C LYS A 252 29.44 3.32 3.92
N ALA A 253 28.76 2.29 4.41
CA ALA A 253 28.80 0.95 3.85
C ALA A 253 28.06 0.80 2.50
N GLY A 254 27.53 1.90 1.93
CA GLY A 254 26.83 1.90 0.64
C GLY A 254 25.41 1.32 0.71
N LYS A 255 24.80 1.25 1.90
CA LYS A 255 23.46 0.68 2.09
C LYS A 255 22.42 1.78 2.19
N ASP A 256 21.47 1.79 1.25
CA ASP A 256 20.27 2.61 1.38
C ASP A 256 19.44 2.17 2.59
N LEU A 257 18.87 3.16 3.29
CA LEU A 257 18.03 2.92 4.46
C LEU A 257 16.56 3.16 4.07
N PHE A 258 15.74 2.14 4.25
CA PHE A 258 14.32 2.15 3.92
C PHE A 258 13.46 2.14 5.18
N PRO A 259 12.21 2.68 5.12
CA PRO A 259 11.28 2.59 6.24
C PRO A 259 10.95 1.13 6.55
N GLY A 260 10.89 0.81 7.83
CA GLY A 260 10.50 -0.51 8.30
C GLY A 260 8.99 -0.71 8.20
N LEU A 261 8.57 -1.79 7.56
CA LEU A 261 7.16 -2.14 7.35
C LEU A 261 6.80 -3.37 8.17
N MET A 262 5.68 -3.31 8.87
CA MET A 262 5.07 -4.42 9.64
C MET A 262 4.11 -5.25 8.79
N GLY A 263 3.36 -4.59 7.88
CA GLY A 263 2.33 -5.22 7.06
C GLY A 263 0.95 -5.28 7.71
N ILE A 264 0.56 -4.23 8.44
CA ILE A 264 -0.78 -4.07 9.03
C ILE A 264 -1.45 -2.79 8.53
N THR A 265 -2.78 -2.79 8.53
CA THR A 265 -3.62 -1.59 8.45
C THR A 265 -4.42 -1.45 9.73
N ILE A 266 -4.77 -0.22 10.12
CA ILE A 266 -5.50 0.08 11.35
C ILE A 266 -6.91 0.55 11.00
N LYS A 267 -7.92 0.13 11.74
CA LYS A 267 -9.32 0.55 11.60
C LYS A 267 -9.48 2.05 11.84
N GLY A 268 -10.32 2.67 11.03
CA GLY A 268 -10.67 4.09 11.17
C GLY A 268 -9.74 5.03 10.40
N ARG A 269 -10.22 6.26 10.18
CA ARG A 269 -9.48 7.31 9.46
C ARG A 269 -8.87 8.34 10.38
N ASP A 270 -9.39 8.47 11.60
CA ASP A 270 -8.88 9.43 12.58
C ASP A 270 -7.65 8.86 13.28
N LEU A 271 -6.55 9.60 13.20
CA LEU A 271 -5.27 9.21 13.80
C LEU A 271 -5.22 9.47 15.30
N TYR A 272 -6.10 10.32 15.81
CA TYR A 272 -6.03 10.87 17.16
C TYR A 272 -7.13 10.35 18.08
N GLU A 273 -8.15 9.69 17.56
CA GLU A 273 -9.26 9.13 18.31
C GLU A 273 -9.22 7.60 18.36
N GLY A 274 -9.62 7.06 19.52
CA GLY A 274 -9.81 5.64 19.74
C GLY A 274 -8.53 4.81 19.80
N GLN A 275 -8.68 3.63 20.36
CA GLN A 275 -7.63 2.62 20.45
C GLN A 275 -7.35 2.03 19.05
N PRO A 276 -6.09 1.89 18.63
CA PRO A 276 -5.77 1.33 17.33
C PRO A 276 -6.02 -0.17 17.30
N VAL A 277 -7.02 -0.56 16.54
CA VAL A 277 -7.38 -1.95 16.27
C VAL A 277 -6.89 -2.32 14.86
N ILE A 278 -6.27 -3.47 14.73
CA ILE A 278 -5.81 -3.98 13.42
C ILE A 278 -7.03 -4.29 12.55
N ASP A 279 -7.08 -3.67 11.39
CA ASP A 279 -8.10 -3.89 10.35
C ASP A 279 -7.72 -5.05 9.45
N ARG A 280 -6.44 -5.14 9.08
CA ARG A 280 -5.91 -6.21 8.23
C ARG A 280 -4.46 -6.50 8.56
N VAL A 281 -4.09 -7.77 8.43
CA VAL A 281 -2.69 -8.24 8.45
C VAL A 281 -2.38 -8.83 7.08
N ARG A 282 -1.39 -8.27 6.38
CA ARG A 282 -0.99 -8.76 5.05
C ARG A 282 -0.33 -10.13 5.17
N TYR A 283 -0.78 -11.08 4.38
CA TYR A 283 -0.22 -12.44 4.37
C TYR A 283 1.29 -12.44 4.06
N GLY A 284 2.05 -13.24 4.81
CA GLY A 284 3.51 -13.35 4.67
C GLY A 284 4.31 -12.14 5.17
N SER A 285 3.65 -11.10 5.68
CA SER A 285 4.32 -9.95 6.30
C SER A 285 4.94 -10.30 7.67
N PRO A 286 5.85 -9.44 8.21
CA PRO A 286 6.35 -9.60 9.57
C PRO A 286 5.25 -9.77 10.62
N ALA A 287 4.19 -8.98 10.53
CA ALA A 287 3.03 -9.05 11.43
C ALA A 287 2.30 -10.41 11.33
N HIS A 288 2.12 -10.93 10.11
CA HIS A 288 1.52 -12.24 9.88
C HIS A 288 2.38 -13.37 10.48
N GLN A 289 3.70 -13.32 10.27
CA GLN A 289 4.64 -14.30 10.81
C GLN A 289 4.71 -14.26 12.34
N ALA A 290 4.54 -13.08 12.94
CA ALA A 290 4.45 -12.89 14.38
C ALA A 290 3.09 -13.34 14.96
N GLY A 291 2.12 -13.74 14.12
CA GLY A 291 0.80 -14.24 14.57
C GLY A 291 -0.18 -13.15 14.98
N LEU A 292 0.00 -11.92 14.49
CA LEU A 292 -1.00 -10.86 14.61
C LEU A 292 -2.22 -11.17 13.75
N LYS A 293 -3.41 -10.73 14.19
CA LYS A 293 -4.68 -10.98 13.52
C LYS A 293 -5.51 -9.70 13.41
N GLU A 294 -6.46 -9.71 12.50
CA GLU A 294 -7.54 -8.73 12.46
C GLU A 294 -8.30 -8.72 13.79
N GLY A 295 -8.66 -7.53 14.28
CA GLY A 295 -9.32 -7.34 15.55
C GLY A 295 -8.39 -7.16 16.75
N ASP A 296 -7.09 -7.47 16.63
CA ASP A 296 -6.12 -7.22 17.70
C ASP A 296 -6.03 -5.72 18.02
N ALA A 297 -6.14 -5.35 19.29
CA ALA A 297 -5.94 -3.98 19.74
C ALA A 297 -4.49 -3.76 20.18
N ILE A 298 -3.77 -2.82 19.55
CA ILE A 298 -2.38 -2.53 19.88
C ILE A 298 -2.33 -1.70 21.14
N VAL A 299 -1.64 -2.20 22.19
CA VAL A 299 -1.50 -1.54 23.49
C VAL A 299 -0.09 -1.03 23.77
N GLU A 300 0.93 -1.64 23.15
CA GLU A 300 2.32 -1.23 23.28
C GLU A 300 3.08 -1.50 21.96
N LEU A 301 4.01 -0.62 21.61
CA LEU A 301 4.90 -0.79 20.47
C LEU A 301 6.30 -0.34 20.88
N ASP A 302 7.27 -1.24 20.77
CA ASP A 302 8.70 -1.00 21.07
C ASP A 302 8.90 -0.32 22.44
N GLY A 303 8.24 -0.85 23.49
CA GLY A 303 8.29 -0.34 24.86
C GLY A 303 7.45 0.93 25.12
N HIS A 304 6.75 1.45 24.10
CA HIS A 304 5.92 2.65 24.23
C HIS A 304 4.44 2.28 24.29
N ALA A 305 3.74 2.76 25.30
CA ALA A 305 2.30 2.57 25.43
C ALA A 305 1.55 3.26 24.27
N VAL A 306 0.63 2.52 23.65
CA VAL A 306 -0.13 2.95 22.47
C VAL A 306 -1.61 3.02 22.82
N ARG A 307 -2.21 4.19 22.63
CA ARG A 307 -3.64 4.48 22.82
C ARG A 307 -4.32 5.04 21.57
N ARG A 308 -3.52 5.47 20.58
CA ARG A 308 -3.97 6.14 19.36
C ARG A 308 -3.07 5.76 18.18
N GLN A 309 -3.61 5.77 16.99
CA GLN A 309 -2.85 5.45 15.78
C GLN A 309 -1.66 6.40 15.54
N ALA A 310 -1.78 7.67 15.93
CA ALA A 310 -0.68 8.65 15.83
C ALA A 310 0.58 8.21 16.59
N GLN A 311 0.43 7.49 17.73
CA GLN A 311 1.57 6.99 18.49
C GLN A 311 2.29 5.85 17.75
N ILE A 312 1.56 4.98 17.06
CA ILE A 312 2.17 3.95 16.19
C ILE A 312 3.01 4.63 15.10
N ARG A 313 2.45 5.64 14.42
CA ARG A 313 3.19 6.40 13.41
C ARG A 313 4.43 7.09 13.98
N HIS A 314 4.33 7.58 15.21
CA HIS A 314 5.44 8.23 15.90
C HIS A 314 6.59 7.26 16.17
N VAL A 315 6.30 6.08 16.73
CA VAL A 315 7.32 5.04 16.98
C VAL A 315 7.90 4.53 15.67
N MET A 316 7.05 4.19 14.70
CA MET A 316 7.47 3.66 13.40
C MET A 316 8.20 4.69 12.52
N GLY A 317 7.99 5.98 12.78
CA GLY A 317 8.58 7.06 11.98
C GLY A 317 10.10 7.00 11.87
N ASN A 318 10.78 6.49 12.89
CA ASN A 318 12.24 6.38 12.94
C ASN A 318 12.77 4.95 12.71
N LYS A 319 11.89 3.96 12.46
CA LYS A 319 12.28 2.57 12.30
C LYS A 319 12.69 2.24 10.87
N TYR A 320 13.76 1.49 10.75
CA TYR A 320 14.30 1.02 9.47
C TYR A 320 13.99 -0.45 9.22
N ALA A 321 13.99 -0.82 7.97
CA ALA A 321 13.99 -2.21 7.57
C ALA A 321 15.20 -2.96 8.14
N GLY A 322 14.98 -4.20 8.58
CA GLY A 322 15.97 -5.04 9.25
C GLY A 322 16.04 -4.83 10.77
N GLU A 323 15.33 -3.84 11.33
CA GLU A 323 15.23 -3.66 12.79
C GLU A 323 14.20 -4.62 13.39
N ASN A 324 14.53 -5.15 14.56
CA ASN A 324 13.59 -5.92 15.38
C ASN A 324 12.79 -4.96 16.25
N ILE A 325 11.49 -5.21 16.33
CA ILE A 325 10.59 -4.47 17.20
C ILE A 325 9.73 -5.44 18.02
N THR A 326 9.29 -4.95 19.17
CA THR A 326 8.29 -5.63 19.99
C THR A 326 6.94 -4.96 19.87
N ILE A 327 5.87 -5.74 19.83
CA ILE A 327 4.49 -5.24 19.84
C ILE A 327 3.69 -6.07 20.85
N LYS A 328 2.87 -5.40 21.65
CA LYS A 328 1.91 -6.06 22.51
C LYS A 328 0.50 -5.73 22.04
N VAL A 329 -0.29 -6.74 21.80
CA VAL A 329 -1.69 -6.62 21.39
C VAL A 329 -2.61 -7.25 22.43
N LYS A 330 -3.82 -6.73 22.54
CA LYS A 330 -4.90 -7.30 23.32
C LYS A 330 -5.86 -8.03 22.39
N ARG A 331 -6.06 -9.33 22.63
CA ARG A 331 -7.01 -10.21 21.93
C ARG A 331 -7.83 -10.95 22.98
N ASP A 332 -9.17 -10.89 22.91
CA ASP A 332 -10.08 -11.60 23.81
C ASP A 332 -9.70 -11.45 25.31
N GLU A 333 -9.36 -10.21 25.74
CA GLU A 333 -8.90 -9.83 27.09
C GLU A 333 -7.47 -10.30 27.46
N GLU A 334 -6.76 -11.05 26.61
CA GLU A 334 -5.39 -11.48 26.82
C GLU A 334 -4.38 -10.52 26.16
N GLU A 335 -3.32 -10.16 26.88
CA GLU A 335 -2.20 -9.40 26.33
C GLU A 335 -1.15 -10.35 25.75
N LEU A 336 -0.89 -10.22 24.46
CA LEU A 336 0.00 -11.08 23.69
C LEU A 336 1.23 -10.28 23.21
N PRO A 337 2.40 -10.48 23.81
CA PRO A 337 3.64 -9.92 23.28
C PRO A 337 4.07 -10.68 22.03
N ARG A 338 4.57 -9.94 21.04
CA ARG A 338 5.10 -10.47 19.77
C ARG A 338 6.36 -9.70 19.39
N GLU A 339 7.25 -10.39 18.71
CA GLU A 339 8.48 -9.81 18.12
C GLU A 339 8.46 -10.00 16.62
N MET A 340 8.99 -9.04 15.89
CA MET A 340 9.12 -9.13 14.44
C MET A 340 10.29 -8.32 13.91
N THR A 341 10.87 -8.77 12.81
CA THR A 341 11.87 -8.02 12.04
C THR A 341 11.17 -7.27 10.91
N LEU A 342 11.35 -5.95 10.86
CA LEU A 342 10.75 -5.09 9.84
C LEU A 342 11.39 -5.33 8.46
N VAL A 343 10.60 -5.16 7.40
CA VAL A 343 11.06 -5.31 6.01
C VAL A 343 10.95 -3.97 5.25
N ASP A 344 11.74 -3.81 4.20
CA ASP A 344 11.70 -2.65 3.30
C ASP A 344 10.55 -2.71 2.29
N LYS A 345 10.09 -3.92 1.99
CA LYS A 345 9.05 -4.17 0.99
C LYS A 345 8.13 -5.30 1.44
N LEU A 346 6.83 -5.07 1.31
CA LEU A 346 5.82 -6.11 1.49
C LEU A 346 5.59 -6.80 0.14
N VAL A 347 6.04 -8.04 0.03
CA VAL A 347 5.86 -8.83 -1.19
C VAL A 347 4.41 -9.32 -1.26
N PRO A 348 3.68 -9.09 -2.35
CA PRO A 348 2.34 -9.65 -2.53
C PRO A 348 2.38 -11.19 -2.47
N TYR A 349 1.29 -11.78 -1.96
CA TYR A 349 1.13 -13.23 -2.03
C TYR A 349 0.96 -13.66 -3.49
N GLU A 350 1.66 -14.70 -3.89
CA GLU A 350 1.55 -15.36 -5.19
C GLU A 350 1.15 -16.81 -4.97
N SER A 351 0.06 -17.25 -5.61
CA SER A 351 -0.45 -18.61 -5.46
C SER A 351 0.52 -19.62 -6.05
N ALA A 352 0.90 -20.60 -5.27
CA ALA A 352 1.64 -21.75 -5.78
C ALA A 352 0.74 -22.63 -6.64
N PHE A 353 1.37 -23.36 -7.58
CA PHE A 353 0.71 -24.16 -8.59
C PHE A 353 1.43 -25.48 -8.80
N LEU A 354 0.68 -26.56 -8.69
CA LEU A 354 1.13 -27.93 -8.94
C LEU A 354 1.00 -28.32 -10.42
N GLY A 355 -0.11 -27.94 -11.04
CA GLY A 355 -0.38 -28.20 -12.45
C GLY A 355 -1.32 -29.35 -12.72
N VAL A 356 -2.21 -29.67 -11.79
CA VAL A 356 -3.22 -30.72 -11.97
C VAL A 356 -4.63 -30.15 -11.90
N LEU A 357 -5.56 -30.78 -12.61
CA LEU A 357 -6.99 -30.61 -12.42
C LEU A 357 -7.53 -31.86 -11.73
N PRO A 358 -8.19 -31.72 -10.59
CA PRO A 358 -8.71 -32.87 -9.84
C PRO A 358 -9.93 -33.50 -10.51
N VAL A 359 -10.17 -34.77 -10.25
CA VAL A 359 -11.46 -35.41 -10.57
C VAL A 359 -12.52 -34.78 -9.69
N ARG A 360 -13.64 -34.37 -10.29
CA ARG A 360 -14.76 -33.73 -9.59
C ARG A 360 -15.61 -34.77 -8.86
N ASP A 361 -16.19 -34.37 -7.75
CA ASP A 361 -17.12 -35.17 -6.97
C ASP A 361 -18.35 -35.57 -7.83
N GLY A 362 -18.86 -36.76 -7.62
CA GLY A 362 -20.00 -37.29 -8.37
C GLY A 362 -19.66 -37.95 -9.73
N VAL A 363 -18.39 -37.86 -10.18
CA VAL A 363 -17.94 -38.48 -11.44
C VAL A 363 -17.45 -39.92 -11.24
N LEU A 364 -16.81 -40.19 -10.11
CA LEU A 364 -16.27 -41.52 -9.75
C LEU A 364 -16.68 -41.88 -8.32
N LYS A 365 -16.62 -43.20 -8.03
CA LYS A 365 -16.82 -43.69 -6.66
C LYS A 365 -15.74 -43.05 -5.73
N PRO A 366 -16.10 -42.72 -4.47
CA PRO A 366 -15.13 -42.22 -3.52
C PRO A 366 -13.98 -43.20 -3.30
N GLU A 367 -12.76 -42.73 -3.51
CA GLU A 367 -11.53 -43.47 -3.27
C GLU A 367 -10.54 -42.57 -2.49
N PRO A 368 -9.61 -43.12 -1.70
CA PRO A 368 -8.62 -42.32 -0.99
C PRO A 368 -7.79 -41.44 -1.91
N GLY A 369 -7.48 -40.24 -1.46
CA GLY A 369 -6.65 -39.28 -2.21
C GLY A 369 -7.40 -38.50 -3.28
N VAL A 370 -6.68 -37.65 -4.01
CA VAL A 370 -7.18 -36.77 -5.08
C VAL A 370 -6.86 -37.39 -6.44
N GLY A 371 -7.89 -37.79 -7.22
CA GLY A 371 -7.70 -38.27 -8.59
C GLY A 371 -7.34 -37.14 -9.54
N ILE A 372 -6.47 -37.40 -10.51
CA ILE A 372 -6.04 -36.43 -11.54
C ILE A 372 -6.87 -36.67 -12.80
N ARG A 373 -7.68 -35.66 -13.22
CA ARG A 373 -8.43 -35.73 -14.50
C ARG A 373 -7.66 -35.14 -15.68
N TYR A 374 -6.72 -34.25 -15.41
CA TYR A 374 -5.88 -33.59 -16.43
C TYR A 374 -4.59 -33.06 -15.79
N VAL A 375 -3.49 -33.17 -16.51
CA VAL A 375 -2.20 -32.55 -16.15
C VAL A 375 -1.93 -31.42 -17.13
N ILE A 376 -1.72 -30.22 -16.60
CA ILE A 376 -1.51 -29.03 -17.42
C ILE A 376 -0.11 -29.10 -18.06
N PRO A 377 0.01 -28.94 -19.39
CA PRO A 377 1.31 -28.93 -20.06
C PRO A 377 2.27 -27.91 -19.44
N ASP A 378 3.57 -28.21 -19.51
CA ASP A 378 4.65 -27.35 -18.99
C ASP A 378 4.55 -26.99 -17.50
N SER A 379 3.73 -27.72 -16.73
CA SER A 379 3.57 -27.55 -15.28
C SER A 379 4.56 -28.40 -14.49
N PRO A 380 4.75 -28.11 -13.18
CA PRO A 380 5.53 -28.98 -12.29
C PRO A 380 5.07 -30.43 -12.30
N ALA A 381 3.77 -30.67 -12.31
CA ALA A 381 3.20 -32.01 -12.38
C ALA A 381 3.57 -32.73 -13.69
N ALA A 382 3.51 -32.04 -14.83
CA ALA A 382 3.90 -32.61 -16.12
C ALA A 382 5.41 -32.94 -16.15
N GLY A 383 6.25 -32.01 -15.66
CA GLY A 383 7.72 -32.20 -15.55
C GLY A 383 8.10 -33.35 -14.63
N ALA A 384 7.30 -33.65 -13.62
CA ALA A 384 7.48 -34.76 -12.68
C ALA A 384 6.88 -36.09 -13.17
N GLY A 385 6.27 -36.12 -14.37
CA GLY A 385 5.71 -37.34 -14.96
C GLY A 385 4.40 -37.79 -14.31
N LEU A 386 3.61 -36.83 -13.78
CA LEU A 386 2.24 -37.12 -13.35
C LEU A 386 1.32 -37.27 -14.58
N ASP A 387 0.37 -38.16 -14.49
CA ASP A 387 -0.55 -38.48 -15.57
C ASP A 387 -2.01 -38.54 -15.12
N ARG A 388 -2.91 -38.39 -16.09
CA ARG A 388 -4.33 -38.59 -15.90
C ARG A 388 -4.63 -40.01 -15.36
N GLY A 389 -5.53 -40.08 -14.39
CA GLY A 389 -5.96 -41.35 -13.75
C GLY A 389 -5.11 -41.75 -12.56
N GLN A 390 -3.99 -41.07 -12.31
CA GLN A 390 -3.24 -41.22 -11.07
C GLN A 390 -3.94 -40.51 -9.92
N ARG A 391 -3.55 -40.83 -8.67
CA ARG A 391 -4.13 -40.24 -7.45
C ARG A 391 -3.04 -39.76 -6.52
N ILE A 392 -3.16 -38.53 -6.04
CA ILE A 392 -2.30 -37.94 -5.00
C ILE A 392 -2.86 -38.38 -3.65
N LEU A 393 -2.10 -39.16 -2.89
CA LEU A 393 -2.48 -39.68 -1.57
C LEU A 393 -1.96 -38.79 -0.44
N LYS A 394 -0.74 -38.24 -0.62
CA LYS A 394 -0.11 -37.33 0.34
C LYS A 394 0.51 -36.15 -0.38
N PHE A 395 0.53 -35.03 0.32
CA PHE A 395 1.24 -33.82 -0.06
C PHE A 395 2.11 -33.40 1.13
N ASN A 396 3.43 -33.42 0.97
CA ASN A 396 4.39 -33.40 2.06
C ASN A 396 4.03 -34.52 3.07
N ASP A 397 3.96 -34.20 4.36
CA ASP A 397 3.63 -35.18 5.41
C ASP A 397 2.11 -35.37 5.65
N ALA A 398 1.28 -34.60 4.95
CA ALA A 398 -0.16 -34.58 5.16
C ALA A 398 -0.90 -35.56 4.22
N ASP A 399 -1.81 -36.36 4.75
CA ASP A 399 -2.75 -37.15 3.96
C ASP A 399 -3.76 -36.24 3.26
N VAL A 400 -4.02 -36.50 2.00
CA VAL A 400 -4.93 -35.71 1.17
C VAL A 400 -6.20 -36.53 0.91
N SER A 401 -7.33 -36.03 1.39
CA SER A 401 -8.61 -36.74 1.28
C SER A 401 -9.50 -36.23 0.12
N ASN A 402 -9.36 -34.97 -0.28
CA ASN A 402 -10.20 -34.33 -1.28
C ASN A 402 -9.48 -33.13 -1.94
N PRO A 403 -9.98 -32.61 -3.09
CA PRO A 403 -9.36 -31.49 -3.80
C PRO A 403 -9.19 -30.23 -2.98
N ALA A 404 -10.14 -29.90 -2.09
CA ALA A 404 -10.07 -28.69 -1.27
C ALA A 404 -8.93 -28.77 -0.25
N ALA A 405 -8.69 -29.94 0.37
CA ALA A 405 -7.57 -30.17 1.27
C ALA A 405 -6.23 -30.03 0.56
N LEU A 406 -6.10 -30.61 -0.65
CA LEU A 406 -4.87 -30.46 -1.45
C LEU A 406 -4.63 -29.00 -1.83
N LEU A 407 -5.69 -28.30 -2.26
CA LEU A 407 -5.62 -26.89 -2.61
C LEU A 407 -5.20 -26.02 -1.42
N ASP A 408 -5.72 -26.28 -0.22
CA ASP A 408 -5.33 -25.56 1.01
C ASP A 408 -3.83 -25.74 1.30
N LEU A 409 -3.33 -26.97 1.23
CA LEU A 409 -1.91 -27.28 1.44
C LEU A 409 -1.01 -26.57 0.42
N VAL A 410 -1.37 -26.61 -0.87
CA VAL A 410 -0.60 -25.92 -1.93
C VAL A 410 -0.67 -24.39 -1.76
N SER A 411 -1.82 -23.85 -1.38
CA SER A 411 -2.01 -22.40 -1.20
C SER A 411 -1.17 -21.80 -0.07
N ARG A 412 -0.69 -22.60 0.88
CA ARG A 412 0.20 -22.14 1.97
C ARG A 412 1.66 -22.04 1.55
N LEU A 413 2.00 -22.57 0.36
CA LEU A 413 3.33 -22.52 -0.23
C LEU A 413 3.43 -21.41 -1.27
N ARG A 414 4.65 -21.17 -1.75
CA ARG A 414 4.98 -20.17 -2.77
C ARG A 414 5.55 -20.81 -4.02
N PRO A 415 5.48 -20.16 -5.18
CA PRO A 415 6.26 -20.54 -6.34
C PRO A 415 7.76 -20.63 -5.97
N GLY A 416 8.41 -21.74 -6.37
CA GLY A 416 9.79 -22.05 -6.02
C GLY A 416 9.94 -22.98 -4.82
N ASP A 417 8.90 -23.18 -4.01
CA ASP A 417 8.96 -24.13 -2.91
C ASP A 417 8.93 -25.58 -3.43
N LYS A 418 9.67 -26.45 -2.75
CA LYS A 418 9.66 -27.88 -3.00
C LYS A 418 8.46 -28.56 -2.35
N ALA A 419 7.92 -29.56 -3.01
CA ALA A 419 6.84 -30.40 -2.50
C ALA A 419 7.13 -31.89 -2.76
N HIS A 420 6.75 -32.72 -1.81
CA HIS A 420 6.84 -34.19 -1.88
C HIS A 420 5.42 -34.76 -1.99
N LEU A 421 5.21 -35.66 -2.94
CA LEU A 421 3.91 -36.28 -3.20
C LEU A 421 4.03 -37.79 -3.11
N ALA A 422 3.11 -38.41 -2.38
CA ALA A 422 2.87 -39.86 -2.53
C ALA A 422 1.74 -40.04 -3.56
N VAL A 423 2.06 -40.68 -4.66
CA VAL A 423 1.14 -40.84 -5.80
C VAL A 423 0.88 -42.32 -6.07
N GLN A 424 -0.38 -42.67 -6.29
CA GLN A 424 -0.81 -44.00 -6.71
C GLN A 424 -1.03 -44.02 -8.23
N ALA A 425 -0.33 -44.90 -8.92
CA ALA A 425 -0.47 -45.20 -10.34
C ALA A 425 -0.95 -46.67 -10.52
N GLY A 426 -2.25 -46.85 -10.65
CA GLY A 426 -2.84 -48.21 -10.64
C GLY A 426 -2.61 -48.90 -9.29
N LYS A 427 -1.79 -49.96 -9.25
CA LYS A 427 -1.45 -50.69 -8.01
C LYS A 427 -0.12 -50.21 -7.37
N GLU A 428 0.66 -49.43 -8.09
CA GLU A 428 1.96 -48.93 -7.63
C GLU A 428 1.83 -47.62 -6.88
N LYS A 429 2.65 -47.46 -5.84
CA LYS A 429 2.85 -46.17 -5.14
C LYS A 429 4.22 -45.62 -5.47
N LYS A 430 4.29 -44.34 -5.75
CA LYS A 430 5.54 -43.62 -6.08
C LYS A 430 5.64 -42.38 -5.23
N GLU A 431 6.86 -42.08 -4.79
CA GLU A 431 7.21 -40.82 -4.17
C GLU A 431 7.80 -39.89 -5.25
N ILE A 432 7.32 -38.66 -5.31
CA ILE A 432 7.72 -37.66 -6.32
C ILE A 432 8.08 -36.37 -5.60
N GLU A 433 9.27 -35.83 -5.90
CA GLU A 433 9.68 -34.50 -5.49
C GLU A 433 9.55 -33.57 -6.70
N LEU A 434 8.98 -32.39 -6.50
CA LEU A 434 8.87 -31.35 -7.53
C LEU A 434 8.97 -29.96 -6.92
N THR A 435 9.22 -28.96 -7.77
CA THR A 435 9.21 -27.55 -7.37
C THR A 435 7.96 -26.87 -7.92
N LEU A 436 7.18 -26.23 -7.05
CA LEU A 436 5.94 -25.55 -7.41
C LEU A 436 6.23 -24.31 -8.28
N ALA A 437 5.33 -24.01 -9.21
CA ALA A 437 5.38 -22.83 -10.07
C ALA A 437 4.34 -21.77 -9.68
N ALA A 438 4.30 -20.63 -10.35
CA ALA A 438 3.18 -19.71 -10.34
C ALA A 438 2.06 -20.23 -11.26
N ILE A 439 0.82 -19.82 -10.99
CA ILE A 439 -0.32 -20.17 -11.87
C ILE A 439 -0.09 -19.51 -13.24
N PRO A 440 -0.14 -20.26 -14.35
CA PRO A 440 0.10 -19.72 -15.67
C PRO A 440 -1.00 -18.76 -16.13
N GLU A 441 -0.62 -17.77 -16.92
CA GLU A 441 -1.55 -16.78 -17.51
C GLU A 441 -2.44 -17.37 -18.62
N LYS A 442 -2.14 -18.57 -19.09
CA LYS A 442 -2.89 -19.27 -20.13
C LYS A 442 -3.55 -20.51 -19.59
N VAL A 443 -4.70 -20.85 -20.15
CA VAL A 443 -5.41 -22.09 -19.90
C VAL A 443 -5.33 -22.95 -21.16
N PRO A 444 -5.08 -24.28 -21.06
CA PRO A 444 -5.10 -25.16 -22.23
C PRO A 444 -6.47 -25.14 -22.90
N LEU A 445 -6.52 -24.79 -24.19
CA LEU A 445 -7.78 -24.71 -24.95
C LEU A 445 -8.34 -26.09 -25.35
N ASP A 446 -7.53 -27.14 -25.26
CA ASP A 446 -7.91 -28.54 -25.53
C ASP A 446 -8.56 -29.24 -24.32
N LEU A 447 -8.79 -28.51 -23.22
CA LEU A 447 -9.42 -29.04 -22.03
C LEU A 447 -10.86 -29.52 -22.33
N ARG A 448 -11.03 -30.83 -22.32
CA ARG A 448 -12.34 -31.45 -22.56
C ARG A 448 -13.26 -31.26 -21.34
N PRO A 449 -14.58 -31.15 -21.58
CA PRO A 449 -15.56 -31.14 -20.50
C PRO A 449 -15.43 -32.40 -19.61
N SER A 450 -15.73 -32.24 -18.33
CA SER A 450 -15.89 -33.41 -17.46
C SER A 450 -17.14 -34.19 -17.88
N PRO A 451 -17.08 -35.52 -17.95
CA PRO A 451 -18.28 -36.31 -18.28
C PRO A 451 -19.37 -36.07 -17.23
N ILE A 452 -20.54 -35.65 -17.68
CA ILE A 452 -21.72 -35.53 -16.83
C ILE A 452 -22.42 -36.86 -16.86
N VAL A 453 -22.64 -37.47 -15.69
CA VAL A 453 -23.40 -38.72 -15.59
C VAL A 453 -24.88 -38.38 -15.73
N PRO A 454 -25.58 -38.92 -16.76
CA PRO A 454 -27.01 -38.68 -16.92
C PRO A 454 -27.80 -39.13 -15.69
N ARG A 455 -28.82 -38.34 -15.35
CA ARG A 455 -29.72 -38.64 -14.24
C ARG A 455 -30.56 -39.90 -14.52
N GLU A 456 -30.68 -40.79 -13.55
CA GLU A 456 -31.76 -41.79 -13.56
C GLU A 456 -33.10 -41.08 -13.33
N LYS A 457 -34.08 -41.30 -14.22
CA LYS A 457 -35.35 -40.54 -14.29
C LYS A 457 -36.20 -40.59 -12.99
N GLU A 458 -35.93 -41.52 -12.09
CA GLU A 458 -36.69 -41.70 -10.85
C GLU A 458 -36.32 -40.77 -9.70
N LEU A 459 -35.17 -40.06 -9.80
CA LEU A 459 -34.64 -39.20 -8.75
C LEU A 459 -35.02 -37.71 -8.92
N ALA A 460 -36.06 -37.40 -9.72
CA ALA A 460 -36.48 -35.99 -9.92
C ALA A 460 -37.06 -35.41 -8.62
N ASP A 461 -36.27 -34.63 -7.93
CA ASP A 461 -36.78 -33.74 -6.87
C ASP A 461 -37.76 -32.74 -7.48
N LYS A 462 -39.05 -32.88 -7.12
CA LYS A 462 -40.16 -32.11 -7.72
C LYS A 462 -40.06 -30.59 -7.40
N ASP A 463 -39.20 -30.21 -6.47
CA ASP A 463 -39.03 -28.84 -6.01
C ASP A 463 -37.88 -28.09 -6.71
N LEU A 464 -37.03 -28.77 -7.51
CA LEU A 464 -35.93 -28.18 -8.24
C LEU A 464 -36.35 -27.73 -9.65
N LYS A 465 -36.23 -26.44 -9.94
CA LYS A 465 -36.49 -25.87 -11.26
C LYS A 465 -35.32 -26.15 -12.21
N THR A 466 -35.58 -26.73 -13.38
CA THR A 466 -34.62 -26.93 -14.48
C THR A 466 -35.05 -26.17 -15.73
N GLY A 467 -34.21 -26.11 -16.75
CA GLY A 467 -34.42 -25.26 -17.90
C GLY A 467 -34.30 -23.76 -17.57
N ARG A 468 -34.90 -22.94 -18.40
CA ARG A 468 -34.96 -21.46 -18.17
C ARG A 468 -36.15 -21.12 -17.28
N PHE A 469 -35.91 -20.36 -16.19
CA PHE A 469 -36.98 -19.84 -15.35
C PHE A 469 -36.64 -18.43 -14.83
N THR A 470 -37.67 -17.71 -14.38
CA THR A 470 -37.56 -16.42 -13.68
C THR A 470 -38.14 -16.59 -12.29
N ASP A 471 -37.52 -15.91 -11.31
CA ASP A 471 -38.00 -15.89 -9.93
C ASP A 471 -37.66 -14.56 -9.28
N LYS A 472 -38.13 -14.35 -8.06
CA LYS A 472 -37.81 -13.17 -7.24
C LYS A 472 -37.03 -13.59 -6.01
N MET A 473 -36.08 -12.75 -5.62
CA MET A 473 -35.40 -12.89 -4.35
C MET A 473 -36.27 -12.28 -3.25
N PRO A 474 -36.82 -13.07 -2.31
CA PRO A 474 -37.81 -12.59 -1.36
C PRO A 474 -37.33 -11.41 -0.48
N ALA A 475 -36.05 -11.45 -0.11
CA ALA A 475 -35.46 -10.44 0.79
C ALA A 475 -35.24 -9.06 0.12
N HIS A 476 -35.17 -8.99 -1.21
CA HIS A 476 -34.76 -7.80 -1.95
C HIS A 476 -35.82 -7.27 -2.93
N GLU A 477 -36.92 -7.99 -3.15
CA GLU A 477 -37.95 -7.71 -4.17
C GLU A 477 -37.43 -7.63 -5.62
N HIS A 478 -36.18 -8.02 -5.85
CA HIS A 478 -35.51 -8.02 -7.15
C HIS A 478 -35.76 -9.34 -7.89
N GLU A 479 -35.81 -9.24 -9.22
CA GLU A 479 -35.93 -10.42 -10.09
C GLU A 479 -34.56 -10.96 -10.50
N PHE A 480 -34.53 -12.26 -10.75
CA PHE A 480 -33.44 -12.92 -11.44
C PHE A 480 -34.04 -13.93 -12.43
N TRP A 481 -33.27 -14.28 -13.45
CA TRP A 481 -33.52 -15.46 -14.25
C TRP A 481 -32.34 -16.43 -14.17
N ALA A 482 -32.60 -17.70 -14.44
CA ALA A 482 -31.59 -18.70 -14.44
C ALA A 482 -31.81 -19.73 -15.56
N TYR A 483 -30.71 -20.38 -15.96
CA TYR A 483 -30.75 -21.57 -16.76
C TYR A 483 -30.00 -22.70 -16.01
N VAL A 484 -30.73 -23.75 -15.69
CA VAL A 484 -30.20 -25.00 -15.13
C VAL A 484 -30.38 -26.08 -16.19
N PRO A 485 -29.34 -26.86 -16.56
CA PRO A 485 -29.50 -27.93 -17.55
C PRO A 485 -30.74 -28.80 -17.31
N GLU A 486 -31.44 -29.15 -18.38
CA GLU A 486 -32.71 -29.91 -18.25
C GLU A 486 -32.51 -31.33 -17.69
N ASP A 487 -31.31 -31.87 -17.90
CA ASP A 487 -30.84 -33.16 -17.38
C ASP A 487 -30.02 -33.02 -16.09
N TYR A 488 -30.25 -31.96 -15.33
CA TYR A 488 -29.54 -31.66 -14.07
C TYR A 488 -29.50 -32.90 -13.16
N ASN A 489 -28.29 -33.26 -12.70
CA ASN A 489 -28.04 -34.36 -11.78
C ASN A 489 -27.49 -33.82 -10.44
N PRO A 490 -28.19 -33.97 -9.30
CA PRO A 490 -27.74 -33.48 -8.00
C PRO A 490 -26.47 -34.16 -7.47
N GLU A 491 -26.09 -35.33 -8.01
CA GLU A 491 -24.84 -36.00 -7.65
C GLU A 491 -23.62 -35.37 -8.32
N PHE A 492 -23.81 -34.64 -9.44
CA PHE A 492 -22.74 -33.93 -10.14
C PHE A 492 -22.59 -32.49 -9.61
N LYS A 493 -21.35 -32.02 -9.48
CA LYS A 493 -21.03 -30.65 -9.04
C LYS A 493 -20.93 -29.70 -10.22
N TYR A 494 -21.89 -28.78 -10.37
CA TYR A 494 -21.97 -27.81 -11.45
C TYR A 494 -21.15 -26.54 -11.13
N GLY A 495 -20.57 -25.90 -12.14
CA GLY A 495 -20.06 -24.53 -11.98
C GLY A 495 -21.23 -23.52 -12.00
N LEU A 496 -21.07 -22.39 -11.34
CA LEU A 496 -22.05 -21.29 -11.33
C LEU A 496 -21.49 -20.06 -12.01
N VAL A 497 -22.13 -19.64 -13.10
CA VAL A 497 -21.83 -18.40 -13.82
C VAL A 497 -22.89 -17.37 -13.46
N VAL A 498 -22.48 -16.31 -12.77
CA VAL A 498 -23.38 -15.22 -12.37
C VAL A 498 -23.22 -14.08 -13.36
N TRP A 499 -24.24 -13.91 -14.21
CA TRP A 499 -24.26 -12.87 -15.23
C TRP A 499 -24.71 -11.54 -14.69
N LEU A 500 -23.88 -10.50 -14.85
CA LEU A 500 -24.19 -9.12 -14.48
C LEU A 500 -24.26 -8.27 -15.75
N HIS A 501 -25.46 -7.88 -16.09
CA HIS A 501 -25.79 -7.22 -17.35
C HIS A 501 -25.21 -5.81 -17.49
N PRO A 502 -24.99 -5.30 -18.72
CA PRO A 502 -24.64 -3.92 -18.96
C PRO A 502 -25.82 -2.98 -18.65
N GLY A 503 -25.55 -1.68 -18.66
CA GLY A 503 -26.62 -0.69 -18.56
C GLY A 503 -27.50 -0.68 -19.83
N GLY A 504 -28.82 -0.54 -19.63
CA GLY A 504 -29.81 -0.38 -20.72
C GLY A 504 -30.41 -1.66 -21.29
N ASP A 505 -29.76 -2.83 -21.11
CA ASP A 505 -30.26 -4.12 -21.58
C ASP A 505 -29.78 -5.27 -20.68
N THR A 506 -30.69 -6.15 -20.28
CA THR A 506 -30.34 -7.37 -19.53
C THR A 506 -29.66 -8.43 -20.40
N MET A 507 -29.75 -8.31 -21.72
CA MET A 507 -29.25 -9.24 -22.74
C MET A 507 -29.74 -10.70 -22.55
N GLU A 508 -30.87 -10.93 -21.88
CA GLU A 508 -31.34 -12.26 -21.49
C GLU A 508 -31.39 -13.25 -22.67
N ALA A 509 -32.04 -12.86 -23.76
CA ALA A 509 -32.19 -13.74 -24.93
C ALA A 509 -30.83 -14.07 -25.60
N ALA A 510 -29.95 -13.07 -25.68
CA ALA A 510 -28.63 -13.23 -26.26
C ALA A 510 -27.75 -14.13 -25.38
N MET A 511 -27.77 -13.92 -24.06
CA MET A 511 -27.04 -14.73 -23.10
C MET A 511 -27.52 -16.17 -23.08
N LEU A 512 -28.83 -16.41 -23.03
CA LEU A 512 -29.37 -17.75 -23.06
C LEU A 512 -28.98 -18.49 -24.36
N LYS A 513 -29.10 -17.82 -25.51
CA LYS A 513 -28.68 -18.39 -26.81
C LYS A 513 -27.21 -18.77 -26.83
N SER A 514 -26.35 -17.95 -26.25
CA SER A 514 -24.88 -18.13 -26.30
C SER A 514 -24.41 -19.16 -25.27
N TRP A 515 -25.02 -19.21 -24.10
CA TRP A 515 -24.51 -20.01 -22.98
C TRP A 515 -25.21 -21.35 -22.78
N ARG A 516 -26.42 -21.57 -23.30
CA ARG A 516 -27.19 -22.82 -23.09
C ARG A 516 -26.37 -24.07 -23.42
N THR A 517 -25.82 -24.15 -24.62
CA THR A 517 -25.00 -25.31 -25.05
C THR A 517 -23.76 -25.47 -24.16
N LEU A 518 -23.08 -24.39 -23.80
CA LEU A 518 -21.92 -24.43 -22.91
C LEU A 518 -22.31 -24.91 -21.51
N CYS A 519 -23.49 -24.52 -21.01
CA CYS A 519 -24.02 -25.00 -19.73
C CYS A 519 -24.28 -26.51 -19.77
N ASP A 520 -24.92 -26.96 -20.81
CA ASP A 520 -25.27 -28.40 -20.97
C ASP A 520 -23.99 -29.24 -21.15
N GLU A 521 -23.04 -28.83 -21.98
CA GLU A 521 -21.81 -29.57 -22.26
C GLU A 521 -20.80 -29.58 -21.11
N ARG A 522 -20.69 -28.46 -20.35
CA ARG A 522 -19.62 -28.27 -19.34
C ARG A 522 -20.13 -28.34 -17.90
N GLY A 523 -21.40 -28.67 -17.69
CA GLY A 523 -21.99 -28.73 -16.35
C GLY A 523 -21.92 -27.37 -15.66
N LEU A 524 -22.51 -26.35 -16.28
CA LEU A 524 -22.61 -25.00 -15.74
C LEU A 524 -24.07 -24.62 -15.50
N ILE A 525 -24.32 -23.84 -14.47
CA ILE A 525 -25.59 -23.17 -14.21
C ILE A 525 -25.37 -21.69 -14.49
N LEU A 526 -26.27 -21.07 -15.27
CA LEU A 526 -26.27 -19.63 -15.53
C LEU A 526 -27.31 -18.97 -14.63
N LEU A 527 -26.86 -18.04 -13.78
CA LEU A 527 -27.68 -17.25 -12.89
C LEU A 527 -27.57 -15.78 -13.28
N ALA A 528 -28.65 -15.08 -13.46
CA ALA A 528 -28.66 -13.71 -13.94
C ALA A 528 -29.57 -12.83 -13.08
N PRO A 529 -29.05 -12.26 -11.98
CA PRO A 529 -29.74 -11.20 -11.25
C PRO A 529 -30.04 -10.01 -12.15
N LYS A 530 -31.15 -9.32 -11.90
CA LYS A 530 -31.55 -8.10 -12.62
C LYS A 530 -31.44 -6.91 -11.69
N ALA A 531 -30.75 -5.86 -12.13
CA ALA A 531 -30.74 -4.59 -11.42
C ALA A 531 -32.16 -4.03 -11.28
N ALA A 532 -32.45 -3.34 -10.19
CA ALA A 532 -33.73 -2.67 -9.96
C ALA A 532 -34.09 -1.70 -11.10
N GLN A 533 -33.07 -1.05 -11.64
CA GLN A 533 -33.18 -0.21 -12.82
C GLN A 533 -32.27 -0.75 -13.92
N VAL A 534 -32.82 -1.06 -15.07
CA VAL A 534 -32.06 -1.56 -16.23
C VAL A 534 -30.93 -0.63 -16.65
N ALA A 535 -31.02 0.65 -16.29
CA ALA A 535 -29.99 1.66 -16.60
C ALA A 535 -28.63 1.36 -15.98
N GLY A 536 -28.55 0.61 -14.88
CA GLY A 536 -27.30 0.22 -14.27
C GLY A 536 -27.44 -0.27 -12.83
N TRP A 537 -26.38 -0.85 -12.34
CA TRP A 537 -26.21 -1.37 -10.99
C TRP A 537 -25.86 -0.25 -10.00
N ILE A 538 -26.37 -0.36 -8.78
CA ILE A 538 -26.02 0.53 -7.67
C ILE A 538 -25.31 -0.25 -6.56
N PRO A 539 -24.46 0.40 -5.72
CA PRO A 539 -23.70 -0.28 -4.68
C PRO A 539 -24.55 -1.08 -3.68
N ASP A 540 -25.78 -0.67 -3.43
CA ASP A 540 -26.69 -1.34 -2.48
C ASP A 540 -27.18 -2.71 -3.00
N GLU A 541 -27.04 -2.98 -4.31
CA GLU A 541 -27.44 -4.25 -4.92
C GLU A 541 -26.36 -5.35 -4.78
N VAL A 542 -25.18 -5.03 -4.21
CA VAL A 542 -24.12 -6.01 -3.98
C VAL A 542 -24.58 -7.16 -3.09
N ASP A 543 -25.35 -6.86 -2.04
CA ASP A 543 -25.86 -7.87 -1.12
C ASP A 543 -27.01 -8.70 -1.75
N PHE A 544 -27.81 -8.10 -2.62
CA PHE A 544 -28.81 -8.83 -3.43
C PHE A 544 -28.15 -9.92 -4.30
N VAL A 545 -27.07 -9.58 -5.01
CA VAL A 545 -26.35 -10.57 -5.83
C VAL A 545 -25.74 -11.68 -4.96
N LYS A 546 -25.12 -11.32 -3.83
CA LYS A 546 -24.58 -12.27 -2.86
C LYS A 546 -25.65 -13.24 -2.35
N ASP A 547 -26.79 -12.73 -1.87
CA ASP A 547 -27.87 -13.54 -1.29
C ASP A 547 -28.52 -14.45 -2.35
N THR A 548 -28.61 -13.98 -3.61
CA THR A 548 -29.11 -14.80 -4.73
C THR A 548 -28.14 -15.95 -5.02
N VAL A 549 -26.84 -15.72 -4.97
CA VAL A 549 -25.81 -16.76 -5.13
C VAL A 549 -25.88 -17.77 -3.99
N GLU A 550 -25.97 -17.32 -2.74
CA GLU A 550 -26.09 -18.20 -1.57
C GLU A 550 -27.31 -19.10 -1.65
N MET A 551 -28.46 -18.56 -2.07
CA MET A 551 -29.67 -19.37 -2.31
C MET A 551 -29.43 -20.48 -3.34
N PHE A 552 -28.68 -20.20 -4.43
CA PHE A 552 -28.34 -21.22 -5.42
C PHE A 552 -27.36 -22.27 -4.86
N LEU A 553 -26.38 -21.85 -4.05
CA LEU A 553 -25.45 -22.77 -3.38
C LEU A 553 -26.13 -23.71 -2.38
N GLU A 554 -27.28 -23.31 -1.83
CA GLU A 554 -28.10 -24.14 -0.94
C GLU A 554 -29.01 -25.10 -1.71
N LYS A 555 -29.58 -24.63 -2.84
CA LYS A 555 -30.57 -25.41 -3.60
C LYS A 555 -29.96 -26.39 -4.60
N TYR A 556 -28.84 -26.04 -5.22
CA TYR A 556 -28.24 -26.79 -6.30
C TYR A 556 -26.86 -27.35 -5.92
N SER A 557 -26.49 -28.47 -6.50
CA SER A 557 -25.17 -29.10 -6.31
C SER A 557 -24.09 -28.30 -7.06
N ILE A 558 -23.52 -27.28 -6.42
CA ILE A 558 -22.55 -26.38 -7.02
C ILE A 558 -21.15 -26.64 -6.46
N ASP A 559 -20.17 -26.63 -7.36
CA ASP A 559 -18.75 -26.64 -7.06
C ASP A 559 -18.30 -25.24 -6.63
N ARG A 560 -18.01 -25.08 -5.35
CA ARG A 560 -17.58 -23.78 -4.79
C ARG A 560 -16.25 -23.27 -5.36
N SER A 561 -15.45 -24.13 -6.00
CA SER A 561 -14.23 -23.72 -6.71
C SER A 561 -14.49 -23.07 -8.09
N ARG A 562 -15.72 -23.18 -8.60
CA ARG A 562 -16.14 -22.68 -9.91
C ARG A 562 -17.34 -21.75 -9.86
N VAL A 563 -17.40 -20.87 -8.84
CA VAL A 563 -18.39 -19.79 -8.74
C VAL A 563 -17.76 -18.52 -9.33
N VAL A 564 -18.34 -18.03 -10.43
CA VAL A 564 -17.77 -16.97 -11.27
C VAL A 564 -18.75 -15.82 -11.42
N LEU A 565 -18.27 -14.61 -11.22
CA LEU A 565 -18.96 -13.40 -11.67
C LEU A 565 -18.53 -13.10 -13.12
N HIS A 566 -19.49 -12.97 -14.02
CA HIS A 566 -19.27 -12.63 -15.40
C HIS A 566 -20.07 -11.39 -15.78
N GLY A 567 -19.41 -10.35 -16.28
CA GLY A 567 -20.09 -9.09 -16.58
C GLY A 567 -19.53 -8.33 -17.78
N TYR A 568 -20.38 -7.51 -18.41
CA TYR A 568 -20.03 -6.71 -19.57
C TYR A 568 -20.20 -5.23 -19.28
N GLY A 569 -19.21 -4.42 -19.69
CA GLY A 569 -19.21 -2.98 -19.46
C GLY A 569 -19.43 -2.62 -17.97
N PRO A 570 -20.45 -1.80 -17.64
CA PRO A 570 -20.78 -1.47 -16.25
C PRO A 570 -21.05 -2.68 -15.35
N GLY A 571 -21.66 -3.76 -15.91
CA GLY A 571 -21.87 -5.02 -15.19
C GLY A 571 -20.54 -5.70 -14.82
N GLY A 572 -19.51 -5.59 -15.67
CA GLY A 572 -18.16 -6.08 -15.35
C GLY A 572 -17.50 -5.29 -14.22
N GLY A 573 -17.66 -3.96 -14.21
CA GLY A 573 -17.22 -3.12 -13.09
C GLY A 573 -17.92 -3.46 -11.78
N PHE A 574 -19.22 -3.72 -11.83
CA PHE A 574 -20.02 -4.14 -10.67
C PHE A 574 -19.65 -5.55 -10.21
N ALA A 575 -19.32 -6.49 -11.12
CA ALA A 575 -18.80 -7.82 -10.77
C ALA A 575 -17.57 -7.74 -9.84
N CYS A 576 -16.66 -6.83 -10.13
CA CYS A 576 -15.49 -6.60 -9.28
C CYS A 576 -15.89 -6.08 -7.88
N GLN A 577 -16.87 -5.17 -7.78
CA GLN A 577 -17.34 -4.66 -6.48
C GLN A 577 -17.96 -5.78 -5.63
N VAL A 578 -18.83 -6.61 -6.24
CA VAL A 578 -19.45 -7.78 -5.58
C VAL A 578 -18.38 -8.75 -5.09
N ALA A 579 -17.43 -9.12 -5.97
CA ALA A 579 -16.38 -10.07 -5.62
C ALA A 579 -15.46 -9.55 -4.50
N PHE A 580 -15.10 -8.27 -4.53
CA PHE A 580 -14.19 -7.70 -3.53
C PHE A 580 -14.85 -7.56 -2.15
N LYS A 581 -16.15 -7.32 -2.11
CA LYS A 581 -16.91 -7.30 -0.86
C LYS A 581 -17.15 -8.71 -0.30
N HIS A 582 -17.35 -9.71 -1.16
CA HIS A 582 -17.71 -11.09 -0.79
C HIS A 582 -16.70 -12.12 -1.31
N ARG A 583 -15.41 -11.92 -1.05
CA ARG A 583 -14.27 -12.69 -1.59
C ARG A 583 -14.35 -14.20 -1.36
N ALA A 584 -14.98 -14.63 -0.28
CA ALA A 584 -15.10 -16.05 0.06
C ALA A 584 -15.98 -16.85 -0.93
N LEU A 585 -16.95 -16.17 -1.57
CA LEU A 585 -17.92 -16.83 -2.46
C LEU A 585 -17.37 -17.06 -3.87
N PHE A 586 -16.57 -16.13 -4.39
CA PHE A 586 -16.19 -16.12 -5.80
C PHE A 586 -14.75 -16.55 -6.01
N LYS A 587 -14.52 -17.42 -7.00
CA LYS A 587 -13.19 -17.91 -7.39
C LYS A 587 -12.73 -17.39 -8.74
N GLY A 588 -13.67 -16.87 -9.54
CA GLY A 588 -13.37 -16.25 -10.83
C GLY A 588 -14.14 -14.95 -11.04
N ILE A 589 -13.47 -13.99 -11.68
CA ILE A 589 -14.06 -12.75 -12.16
C ILE A 589 -13.73 -12.65 -13.64
N SER A 590 -14.76 -12.75 -14.49
CA SER A 590 -14.62 -12.59 -15.94
C SER A 590 -15.28 -11.27 -16.35
N THR A 591 -14.52 -10.34 -16.90
CA THR A 591 -15.05 -9.05 -17.34
C THR A 591 -14.80 -8.82 -18.82
N VAL A 592 -15.82 -8.28 -19.49
CA VAL A 592 -15.74 -7.87 -20.88
C VAL A 592 -15.81 -6.36 -20.97
N ALA A 593 -14.83 -5.72 -21.60
CA ALA A 593 -14.76 -4.28 -21.82
C ALA A 593 -14.98 -3.44 -20.53
N ALA A 594 -14.41 -3.90 -19.40
CA ALA A 594 -14.58 -3.28 -18.10
C ALA A 594 -13.25 -3.15 -17.36
N PRO A 595 -12.60 -1.99 -17.37
CA PRO A 595 -11.44 -1.73 -16.52
C PRO A 595 -11.87 -1.60 -15.04
N LEU A 596 -10.95 -1.89 -14.11
CA LEU A 596 -11.17 -1.66 -12.69
C LEU A 596 -11.27 -0.17 -12.38
N ALA A 597 -12.30 0.22 -11.64
CA ALA A 597 -12.49 1.58 -11.16
C ALA A 597 -11.77 1.88 -9.83
N ALA A 598 -11.41 0.84 -9.07
CA ALA A 598 -10.72 0.93 -7.78
C ALA A 598 -9.68 -0.18 -7.65
N PRO A 599 -8.60 0.04 -6.85
CA PRO A 599 -7.62 -0.99 -6.58
C PRO A 599 -8.27 -2.23 -5.96
N PRO A 600 -7.88 -3.45 -6.38
CA PRO A 600 -8.34 -4.68 -5.75
C PRO A 600 -7.74 -4.80 -4.33
N PRO A 601 -8.36 -5.60 -3.45
CA PRO A 601 -7.73 -6.00 -2.20
C PRO A 601 -6.44 -6.79 -2.46
N ASP A 602 -5.61 -6.99 -1.42
CA ASP A 602 -4.41 -7.82 -1.56
C ASP A 602 -4.79 -9.27 -1.95
N ASN A 603 -3.94 -9.91 -2.77
CA ASN A 603 -4.06 -11.33 -3.05
C ASN A 603 -3.67 -12.13 -1.79
N GLU A 604 -4.49 -13.13 -1.42
CA GLU A 604 -4.35 -13.91 -0.18
C GLU A 604 -4.71 -15.37 -0.42
N PRO A 605 -4.09 -16.33 0.30
CA PRO A 605 -4.31 -17.76 0.08
C PRO A 605 -5.75 -18.19 0.33
N ASP A 606 -6.45 -17.57 1.30
CA ASP A 606 -7.81 -17.93 1.68
C ASP A 606 -8.85 -17.48 0.65
N PHE A 607 -8.50 -16.47 -0.17
CA PHE A 607 -9.40 -15.86 -1.17
C PHE A 607 -8.83 -15.97 -2.59
N ARG A 608 -8.57 -17.18 -3.01
CA ARG A 608 -7.97 -17.49 -4.30
C ARG A 608 -8.88 -17.09 -5.47
N VAL A 609 -8.79 -15.83 -5.90
CA VAL A 609 -9.54 -15.25 -7.01
C VAL A 609 -8.67 -15.20 -8.26
N GLN A 610 -9.22 -15.61 -9.41
CA GLN A 610 -8.57 -15.54 -10.71
C GLN A 610 -9.37 -14.60 -11.62
N PHE A 611 -8.68 -13.93 -12.53
CA PHE A 611 -9.29 -12.97 -13.45
C PHE A 611 -9.20 -13.43 -14.89
N HIS A 612 -10.27 -13.20 -15.66
CA HIS A 612 -10.27 -13.28 -17.11
C HIS A 612 -10.77 -11.95 -17.66
N LEU A 613 -9.88 -11.19 -18.27
CA LEU A 613 -10.16 -9.85 -18.81
C LEU A 613 -10.23 -9.91 -20.33
N ILE A 614 -11.32 -9.43 -20.90
CA ILE A 614 -11.61 -9.54 -22.32
C ILE A 614 -11.92 -8.16 -22.87
N SER A 615 -11.32 -7.77 -23.99
CA SER A 615 -11.64 -6.53 -24.71
C SER A 615 -11.32 -6.63 -26.20
N GLY A 616 -12.03 -5.87 -27.02
CA GLY A 616 -11.67 -5.71 -28.41
C GLY A 616 -10.47 -4.77 -28.56
N ASP A 617 -9.61 -4.97 -29.55
CA ASP A 617 -8.46 -4.11 -29.85
C ASP A 617 -8.88 -2.69 -30.31
N ASN A 618 -10.08 -2.56 -30.89
CA ASN A 618 -10.69 -1.29 -31.30
C ASN A 618 -11.68 -0.72 -30.25
N ASP A 619 -11.74 -1.30 -29.03
CA ASP A 619 -12.56 -0.80 -27.94
C ASP A 619 -11.91 0.43 -27.29
N PRO A 620 -12.63 1.56 -27.10
CA PRO A 620 -12.09 2.72 -26.37
C PRO A 620 -11.56 2.38 -24.97
N LEU A 621 -12.09 1.34 -24.33
CA LEU A 621 -11.69 0.90 -22.98
C LEU A 621 -10.52 -0.10 -22.99
N HIS A 622 -10.06 -0.55 -24.15
CA HIS A 622 -8.99 -1.56 -24.28
C HIS A 622 -7.73 -1.21 -23.45
N ARG A 623 -7.23 0.02 -23.58
CA ARG A 623 -6.07 0.47 -22.79
C ARG A 623 -6.31 0.44 -21.28
N GLY A 624 -7.53 0.72 -20.85
CA GLY A 624 -7.94 0.63 -19.44
C GLY A 624 -7.95 -0.81 -18.95
N VAL A 625 -8.43 -1.75 -19.77
CA VAL A 625 -8.41 -3.20 -19.47
C VAL A 625 -6.97 -3.71 -19.38
N GLN A 626 -6.09 -3.33 -20.31
CA GLN A 626 -4.66 -3.67 -20.26
C GLN A 626 -3.96 -3.12 -19.00
N ALA A 627 -4.26 -1.86 -18.62
CA ALA A 627 -3.74 -1.27 -17.39
C ALA A 627 -4.24 -2.03 -16.15
N THR A 628 -5.50 -2.48 -16.16
CA THR A 628 -6.08 -3.34 -15.13
C THR A 628 -5.34 -4.68 -15.04
N ALA A 629 -5.13 -5.35 -16.18
CA ALA A 629 -4.39 -6.62 -16.23
C ALA A 629 -2.98 -6.48 -15.64
N LYS A 630 -2.27 -5.42 -16.03
CA LYS A 630 -0.95 -5.11 -15.49
C LYS A 630 -1.01 -4.88 -13.97
N GLY A 631 -1.95 -4.07 -13.47
CA GLY A 631 -2.09 -3.80 -12.03
C GLY A 631 -2.38 -5.07 -11.21
N LEU A 632 -3.23 -5.95 -11.72
CA LEU A 632 -3.53 -7.25 -11.08
C LEU A 632 -2.31 -8.18 -11.07
N ARG A 633 -1.53 -8.24 -12.16
CA ARG A 633 -0.27 -9.01 -12.22
C ARG A 633 0.78 -8.45 -11.26
N ASP A 634 0.90 -7.13 -11.14
CA ASP A 634 1.79 -6.49 -10.17
C ASP A 634 1.42 -6.88 -8.72
N MET A 635 0.13 -7.12 -8.45
CA MET A 635 -0.40 -7.63 -7.18
C MET A 635 -0.42 -9.17 -7.10
N LYS A 636 0.15 -9.87 -8.09
CA LYS A 636 0.29 -11.33 -8.13
C LYS A 636 -1.04 -12.11 -8.21
N TYR A 637 -2.08 -11.49 -8.73
CA TYR A 637 -3.28 -12.21 -9.10
C TYR A 637 -3.07 -13.02 -10.38
N PRO A 638 -3.63 -14.26 -10.49
CA PRO A 638 -3.68 -14.98 -11.77
C PRO A 638 -4.61 -14.27 -12.74
N VAL A 639 -4.08 -13.84 -13.89
CA VAL A 639 -4.81 -13.07 -14.91
C VAL A 639 -4.68 -13.75 -16.26
N VAL A 640 -5.80 -14.10 -16.86
CA VAL A 640 -5.90 -14.42 -18.29
C VAL A 640 -6.40 -13.17 -19.00
N GLU A 641 -5.77 -12.79 -20.09
CA GLU A 641 -6.13 -11.63 -20.91
C GLU A 641 -6.40 -12.09 -22.34
N THR A 642 -7.62 -11.82 -22.84
CA THR A 642 -8.03 -12.16 -24.21
C THR A 642 -8.37 -10.88 -24.96
N THR A 643 -7.69 -10.67 -26.09
CA THR A 643 -7.98 -9.59 -27.01
C THR A 643 -8.77 -10.13 -28.19
N MET A 644 -9.94 -9.53 -28.47
CA MET A 644 -10.76 -9.88 -29.63
C MET A 644 -10.32 -9.04 -30.83
N ASP A 645 -9.75 -9.69 -31.83
CA ASP A 645 -9.17 -9.06 -33.02
C ASP A 645 -10.24 -8.33 -33.84
N GLY A 646 -9.97 -7.07 -34.23
CA GLY A 646 -10.86 -6.23 -35.02
C GLY A 646 -12.17 -5.85 -34.33
N ALA A 647 -12.35 -6.20 -33.07
CA ALA A 647 -13.59 -5.94 -32.35
C ALA A 647 -13.56 -4.57 -31.65
N GLY A 648 -14.70 -3.86 -31.68
CA GLY A 648 -14.96 -2.69 -30.84
C GLY A 648 -15.56 -3.09 -29.48
N HIS A 649 -16.36 -2.20 -28.91
CA HIS A 649 -17.08 -2.43 -27.66
C HIS A 649 -18.23 -3.44 -27.86
N LYS A 650 -17.92 -4.75 -27.80
CA LYS A 650 -18.88 -5.83 -28.07
C LYS A 650 -18.70 -6.99 -27.07
N TYR A 651 -19.80 -7.69 -26.82
CA TYR A 651 -19.77 -8.94 -26.09
C TYR A 651 -19.21 -10.07 -26.98
N PRO A 652 -18.35 -10.98 -26.43
CA PRO A 652 -17.70 -12.04 -27.19
C PRO A 652 -18.70 -13.06 -27.77
N ALA A 653 -18.30 -13.71 -28.87
CA ALA A 653 -19.05 -14.76 -29.54
C ALA A 653 -18.12 -15.86 -30.04
N GLY A 654 -18.66 -17.02 -30.40
CA GLY A 654 -17.89 -18.15 -30.96
C GLY A 654 -16.79 -18.65 -30.02
N ASP A 655 -15.57 -18.75 -30.55
CA ASP A 655 -14.42 -19.32 -29.84
C ASP A 655 -14.08 -18.55 -28.56
N TYR A 656 -14.26 -17.23 -28.53
CA TYR A 656 -14.02 -16.44 -27.32
C TYR A 656 -14.94 -16.81 -26.14
N LEU A 657 -16.20 -17.21 -26.41
CA LEU A 657 -17.10 -17.73 -25.38
C LEU A 657 -16.65 -19.11 -24.89
N THR A 658 -16.17 -19.94 -25.82
CA THR A 658 -15.62 -21.26 -25.49
C THR A 658 -14.38 -21.11 -24.61
N GLU A 659 -13.50 -20.14 -24.88
CA GLU A 659 -12.36 -19.82 -24.01
C GLU A 659 -12.79 -19.45 -22.58
N ILE A 660 -13.85 -18.62 -22.44
CA ILE A 660 -14.37 -18.28 -21.10
C ILE A 660 -14.84 -19.55 -20.38
N ALA A 661 -15.60 -20.42 -21.06
CA ALA A 661 -16.12 -21.65 -20.47
C ALA A 661 -14.98 -22.63 -20.10
N ILE A 662 -13.94 -22.74 -20.91
CA ILE A 662 -12.73 -23.52 -20.62
C ILE A 662 -11.98 -22.94 -19.41
N TRP A 663 -11.85 -21.61 -19.34
CA TRP A 663 -11.23 -20.95 -18.19
C TRP A 663 -12.01 -21.22 -16.89
N ILE A 664 -13.35 -21.17 -16.93
CA ILE A 664 -14.21 -21.54 -15.78
C ILE A 664 -13.97 -22.99 -15.38
N ASP A 665 -13.83 -23.90 -16.35
CA ASP A 665 -13.53 -25.31 -16.10
C ASP A 665 -12.14 -25.55 -15.50
N ALA A 666 -11.22 -24.61 -15.65
CA ALA A 666 -9.88 -24.70 -15.11
C ALA A 666 -9.70 -23.95 -13.79
N LEU A 667 -10.74 -23.37 -13.20
CA LEU A 667 -10.63 -22.64 -11.92
C LEU A 667 -10.31 -23.54 -10.74
N ASP A 668 -10.67 -24.85 -10.81
CA ASP A 668 -10.35 -25.87 -9.82
C ASP A 668 -8.90 -26.42 -9.95
N ARG A 669 -8.06 -25.79 -10.78
CA ARG A 669 -6.64 -26.17 -10.93
C ARG A 669 -5.85 -25.94 -9.64
N ILE A 670 -5.04 -26.91 -9.30
CA ILE A 670 -4.21 -26.93 -8.09
C ILE A 670 -2.75 -26.77 -8.46
#